data_38a330aedd738d80f6b762370a13d38b
#
_entry.id   38a330aedd738d80f6b762370a13d38b
#
_cell.length_a   1.000
_cell.length_b   1.000
_cell.length_c   1.000
_cell.angle_alpha   90.00
_cell.angle_beta   90.00
_cell.angle_gamma   90.00
#
_symmetry.space_group_name_H-M   'P 1'
#
loop_
_entity.id
_entity.type
_entity.pdbx_description
1 polymer ?
#
loop_
_entity_poly.entity_id
_entity_poly.type
_entity_poly.pdbx_seq_one_letter_code
_entity_poly.pdbx_strand_id
1 'polypeptide(L)'
;MDLSDQTWLDALNPEQREAATFGGRDAEGRFTCGPLLVIAGAGTGKTATLAHRVAHLVVEGVDPARILLLTFSRRAAQEMTRRAERLAARALAQRAAAARGATAAAASEADGPRLRLPWAGTFHAIGARLLREHATQVGLAENFGILDRGDAADLMDVVRHERGLSAKDRRFPKKDTCLAIYSLRVNGGRPLDEAIRALQPWCLEWQDELAALYRDYVARKQADGVLDYDDLLLWWDAAMSDAALAAEVSARFDHVLVDEYQDTNALQARILRALRPDGRGLAVVGDDAQSIYSFRAADVGNILDFPAQFDPPARRVALETNYRSVQPVLDAAGALIAEGRRQYPKSLRAVREGGETPALVTVADDREQVDWVVAQVLARREAGVPMRKQAVLFRSSHHSDLLEVELTRRNIPYVKHGGLKFLESTHVKDVLSVLRWADNPRHGVAAFRALQLMPGMGPASAKRALEHVAREGGALASLGAFAPPAAAREHWPGFAALMTSLADPGTPWAGQLEAVRDWYRPLLERRHDDASVRAADLDMLAAVAARAGARERFLTELALDPPQASGDLAGDPLKDEDWLVLSTVHSAKGQEWDAVYVIDVTDGNFPNEYHTGSQEGVDEERRLLYVAMTRARDTLHLIEPLRHAVVQQPKLGAAYVHAARSRFMTRPVLSRLRRIGPPPAPAAGGSAAPRAPAVDVGARIRAMF
;
A
#
# COMPACT_ATOMS: atom_id res chain seq x y z
N MET A 1 13.27 37.99 -14.09
CA MET A 1 12.15 37.60 -14.95
C MET A 1 10.89 37.80 -14.10
N ASP A 2 10.01 38.67 -14.53
CA ASP A 2 8.85 39.07 -13.75
C ASP A 2 7.85 37.88 -13.67
N LEU A 3 7.49 37.47 -12.46
CA LEU A 3 6.57 36.33 -12.22
C LEU A 3 5.10 36.67 -12.59
N SER A 4 4.84 37.93 -12.97
CA SER A 4 3.49 38.45 -13.27
C SER A 4 2.82 37.83 -14.50
N ASP A 5 3.57 37.19 -15.42
CA ASP A 5 3.03 36.61 -16.66
C ASP A 5 2.80 35.07 -16.59
N GLN A 6 2.93 34.44 -15.39
CA GLN A 6 2.85 32.99 -15.23
C GLN A 6 1.48 32.55 -14.74
N THR A 7 0.45 32.61 -15.59
CA THR A 7 -0.94 32.26 -15.22
C THR A 7 -1.13 30.81 -14.71
N TRP A 8 -0.20 29.90 -15.02
CA TRP A 8 -0.24 28.52 -14.50
C TRP A 8 0.10 28.42 -13.01
N LEU A 9 0.75 29.44 -12.42
CA LEU A 9 1.00 29.56 -10.98
C LEU A 9 -0.16 30.22 -10.21
N ASP A 10 -1.15 30.84 -10.91
CA ASP A 10 -2.22 31.57 -10.24
C ASP A 10 -3.20 30.66 -9.48
N ALA A 11 -3.18 29.36 -9.79
CA ALA A 11 -3.93 28.35 -9.05
C ALA A 11 -3.33 28.02 -7.68
N LEU A 12 -2.11 28.50 -7.39
CA LEU A 12 -1.39 28.24 -6.15
C LEU A 12 -1.56 29.39 -5.15
N ASN A 13 -1.74 29.04 -3.87
CA ASN A 13 -1.63 30.02 -2.80
C ASN A 13 -0.15 30.43 -2.59
N PRO A 14 0.13 31.49 -1.78
CA PRO A 14 1.50 31.99 -1.61
C PRO A 14 2.50 30.93 -1.16
N GLU A 15 2.14 30.08 -0.20
CA GLU A 15 3.03 29.06 0.36
C GLU A 15 3.29 27.94 -0.68
N GLN A 16 2.27 27.52 -1.41
CA GLN A 16 2.40 26.56 -2.50
C GLN A 16 3.27 27.13 -3.62
N ARG A 17 3.10 28.41 -3.95
CA ARG A 17 3.91 29.12 -4.95
C ARG A 17 5.35 29.20 -4.51
N GLU A 18 5.64 29.59 -3.24
CA GLU A 18 6.99 29.58 -2.68
C GLU A 18 7.64 28.21 -2.84
N ALA A 19 6.96 27.14 -2.43
CA ALA A 19 7.48 25.77 -2.52
C ALA A 19 7.72 25.33 -3.98
N ALA A 20 6.81 25.68 -4.90
CA ALA A 20 6.91 25.29 -6.30
C ALA A 20 8.06 26.02 -7.02
N THR A 21 8.33 27.28 -6.67
CA THR A 21 9.32 28.13 -7.38
C THR A 21 10.65 28.25 -6.65
N PHE A 22 10.81 27.62 -5.47
CA PHE A 22 12.02 27.70 -4.66
C PHE A 22 13.27 27.31 -5.45
N GLY A 23 14.25 28.22 -5.51
CA GLY A 23 15.52 28.05 -6.21
C GLY A 23 15.94 29.33 -6.95
N GLY A 24 16.95 29.20 -7.77
CA GLY A 24 17.48 30.30 -8.58
C GLY A 24 18.49 29.78 -9.59
N ARG A 25 19.05 30.68 -10.39
CA ARG A 25 20.09 30.34 -11.37
C ARG A 25 21.47 30.45 -10.77
N ASP A 26 22.31 29.44 -11.01
CA ASP A 26 23.72 29.47 -10.65
C ASP A 26 24.56 30.40 -11.58
N ALA A 27 25.84 30.48 -11.37
CA ALA A 27 26.76 31.31 -12.18
C ALA A 27 26.81 30.89 -13.67
N GLU A 28 26.50 29.60 -13.94
CA GLU A 28 26.43 29.02 -15.28
C GLU A 28 25.04 29.16 -15.90
N GLY A 29 24.09 29.83 -15.21
CA GLY A 29 22.72 30.07 -15.68
C GLY A 29 21.79 28.87 -15.54
N ARG A 30 22.21 27.77 -14.92
CA ARG A 30 21.38 26.57 -14.68
C ARG A 30 20.50 26.79 -13.46
N PHE A 31 19.23 26.36 -13.55
CA PHE A 31 18.34 26.44 -12.38
C PHE A 31 18.74 25.39 -11.32
N THR A 32 18.92 25.84 -10.10
CA THR A 32 19.31 25.00 -8.96
C THR A 32 18.62 25.46 -7.68
N CYS A 33 18.59 24.61 -6.67
CA CYS A 33 18.08 24.96 -5.33
C CYS A 33 18.87 24.21 -4.25
N GLY A 34 18.88 24.76 -3.05
CA GLY A 34 19.28 24.01 -1.84
C GLY A 34 18.22 22.97 -1.45
N PRO A 35 18.46 22.22 -0.37
CA PRO A 35 17.50 21.24 0.13
C PRO A 35 16.21 21.92 0.60
N LEU A 36 15.06 21.34 0.20
CA LEU A 36 13.73 21.85 0.51
C LEU A 36 12.88 20.78 1.20
N LEU A 37 12.28 21.14 2.33
CA LEU A 37 11.23 20.38 2.99
C LEU A 37 9.91 21.14 2.92
N VAL A 38 8.90 20.53 2.29
CA VAL A 38 7.51 21.00 2.28
C VAL A 38 6.70 20.20 3.28
N ILE A 39 6.31 20.84 4.39
CA ILE A 39 5.44 20.24 5.40
C ILE A 39 4.01 20.56 5.00
N ALA A 40 3.24 19.54 4.65
CA ALA A 40 1.94 19.76 4.04
C ALA A 40 0.89 18.86 4.70
N GLY A 41 0.00 19.44 5.50
CA GLY A 41 -1.08 18.71 6.15
C GLY A 41 -2.01 17.98 5.18
N ALA A 42 -2.90 17.15 5.72
CA ALA A 42 -3.91 16.48 4.91
C ALA A 42 -4.74 17.51 4.11
N GLY A 43 -4.96 17.28 2.82
CA GLY A 43 -5.82 18.15 1.99
C GLY A 43 -5.26 19.53 1.63
N THR A 44 -3.96 19.81 1.87
CA THR A 44 -3.31 21.11 1.56
C THR A 44 -2.72 21.20 0.15
N GLY A 45 -2.93 20.17 -0.69
CA GLY A 45 -2.48 20.20 -2.08
C GLY A 45 -1.03 19.80 -2.29
N LYS A 46 -0.45 18.90 -1.46
CA LYS A 46 0.91 18.31 -1.64
C LYS A 46 1.24 17.96 -3.08
N THR A 47 0.44 17.06 -3.64
CA THR A 47 0.61 16.57 -5.02
C THR A 47 0.51 17.66 -6.07
N ALA A 48 -0.39 18.66 -5.84
CA ALA A 48 -0.49 19.82 -6.72
C ALA A 48 0.78 20.67 -6.68
N THR A 49 1.27 20.99 -5.49
CA THR A 49 2.49 21.78 -5.30
C THR A 49 3.69 21.11 -5.96
N LEU A 50 3.86 19.79 -5.78
CA LEU A 50 4.98 19.04 -6.36
C LEU A 50 4.87 18.98 -7.89
N ALA A 51 3.66 18.82 -8.46
CA ALA A 51 3.45 18.83 -9.90
C ALA A 51 3.77 20.22 -10.51
N HIS A 52 3.40 21.32 -9.82
CA HIS A 52 3.78 22.67 -10.25
C HIS A 52 5.29 22.92 -10.12
N ARG A 53 5.94 22.32 -9.10
CA ARG A 53 7.40 22.38 -9.00
C ARG A 53 8.08 21.72 -10.19
N VAL A 54 7.64 20.52 -10.60
CA VAL A 54 8.14 19.88 -11.83
C VAL A 54 7.93 20.79 -13.05
N ALA A 55 6.74 21.35 -13.21
CA ALA A 55 6.44 22.27 -14.31
C ALA A 55 7.37 23.51 -14.27
N HIS A 56 7.61 24.07 -13.10
CA HIS A 56 8.53 25.20 -12.93
C HIS A 56 9.97 24.85 -13.35
N LEU A 57 10.49 23.70 -12.89
CA LEU A 57 11.83 23.22 -13.26
C LEU A 57 11.98 23.12 -14.79
N VAL A 58 10.97 22.53 -15.46
CA VAL A 58 10.98 22.39 -16.93
C VAL A 58 10.90 23.76 -17.63
N VAL A 59 10.08 24.68 -17.14
CA VAL A 59 9.99 26.06 -17.66
C VAL A 59 11.31 26.82 -17.48
N GLU A 60 12.01 26.58 -16.38
CA GLU A 60 13.35 27.16 -16.12
C GLU A 60 14.46 26.50 -16.95
N GLY A 61 14.15 25.49 -17.77
CA GLY A 61 15.05 24.85 -18.71
C GLY A 61 15.72 23.58 -18.22
N VAL A 62 15.24 23.00 -17.12
CA VAL A 62 15.70 21.68 -16.65
C VAL A 62 15.17 20.60 -17.60
N ASP A 63 16.04 19.73 -18.08
CA ASP A 63 15.64 18.58 -18.90
C ASP A 63 14.77 17.62 -18.08
N PRO A 64 13.55 17.27 -18.53
CA PRO A 64 12.69 16.29 -17.86
C PRO A 64 13.37 14.94 -17.59
N ALA A 65 14.32 14.53 -18.43
CA ALA A 65 15.10 13.31 -18.25
C ALA A 65 16.10 13.40 -17.07
N ARG A 66 16.35 14.60 -16.56
CA ARG A 66 17.25 14.86 -15.41
C ARG A 66 16.47 15.15 -14.11
N ILE A 67 15.16 14.92 -14.11
CA ILE A 67 14.28 15.02 -12.94
C ILE A 67 13.93 13.62 -12.46
N LEU A 68 14.35 13.26 -11.25
CA LEU A 68 13.93 12.03 -10.56
C LEU A 68 12.74 12.35 -9.65
N LEU A 69 11.59 11.71 -9.91
CA LEU A 69 10.37 11.88 -9.13
C LEU A 69 10.01 10.56 -8.43
N LEU A 70 10.12 10.54 -7.12
CA LEU A 70 9.88 9.37 -6.27
C LEU A 70 8.57 9.51 -5.49
N THR A 71 7.77 8.46 -5.48
CA THR A 71 6.52 8.39 -4.71
C THR A 71 6.39 7.07 -3.96
N PHE A 72 5.45 7.03 -2.99
CA PHE A 72 5.24 5.81 -2.20
C PHE A 72 4.47 4.73 -2.97
N SER A 73 3.51 5.11 -3.85
CA SER A 73 2.69 4.14 -4.60
C SER A 73 2.69 4.44 -6.10
N ARG A 74 2.53 3.39 -6.93
CA ARG A 74 2.49 3.54 -8.40
C ARG A 74 1.29 4.36 -8.87
N ARG A 75 0.13 4.21 -8.23
CA ARG A 75 -1.05 5.02 -8.54
C ARG A 75 -0.75 6.50 -8.34
N ALA A 76 -0.14 6.84 -7.19
CA ALA A 76 0.29 8.22 -6.95
C ALA A 76 1.35 8.67 -7.96
N ALA A 77 2.33 7.81 -8.30
CA ALA A 77 3.34 8.11 -9.32
C ALA A 77 2.70 8.41 -10.68
N GLN A 78 1.80 7.55 -11.16
CA GLN A 78 1.12 7.73 -12.45
C GLN A 78 0.26 8.98 -12.49
N GLU A 79 -0.53 9.24 -11.44
CA GLU A 79 -1.38 10.43 -11.33
C GLU A 79 -0.53 11.71 -11.31
N MET A 80 0.52 11.72 -10.47
CA MET A 80 1.44 12.86 -10.36
C MET A 80 2.18 13.11 -11.67
N THR A 81 2.71 12.06 -12.31
CA THR A 81 3.41 12.15 -13.60
C THR A 81 2.49 12.75 -14.65
N ARG A 82 1.28 12.22 -14.84
CA ARG A 82 0.31 12.76 -15.80
C ARG A 82 -0.04 14.22 -15.51
N ARG A 83 -0.18 14.57 -14.23
CA ARG A 83 -0.49 15.95 -13.81
C ARG A 83 0.69 16.88 -14.08
N ALA A 84 1.90 16.47 -13.71
CA ALA A 84 3.12 17.24 -13.93
C ALA A 84 3.41 17.46 -15.43
N GLU A 85 3.30 16.41 -16.25
CA GLU A 85 3.47 16.48 -17.70
C GLU A 85 2.48 17.46 -18.36
N ARG A 86 1.19 17.38 -17.98
CA ARG A 86 0.17 18.32 -18.49
C ARG A 86 0.43 19.75 -18.07
N LEU A 87 0.78 19.98 -16.80
CA LEU A 87 1.08 21.31 -16.29
C LEU A 87 2.32 21.92 -16.97
N ALA A 88 3.39 21.12 -17.12
CA ALA A 88 4.60 21.57 -17.78
C ALA A 88 4.37 21.89 -19.27
N ALA A 89 3.63 21.05 -20.00
CA ALA A 89 3.26 21.30 -21.39
C ALA A 89 2.46 22.61 -21.55
N ARG A 90 1.47 22.82 -20.66
CA ARG A 90 0.68 24.06 -20.63
C ARG A 90 1.54 25.29 -20.31
N ALA A 91 2.42 25.20 -19.31
CA ALA A 91 3.31 26.30 -18.92
C ALA A 91 4.28 26.68 -20.04
N LEU A 92 4.85 25.70 -20.76
CA LEU A 92 5.70 25.93 -21.93
C LEU A 92 4.92 26.56 -23.08
N ALA A 93 3.69 26.11 -23.38
CA ALA A 93 2.84 26.69 -24.39
C ALA A 93 2.50 28.17 -24.08
N GLN A 94 2.17 28.49 -22.84
CA GLN A 94 1.91 29.86 -22.37
C GLN A 94 3.15 30.75 -22.54
N ARG A 95 4.34 30.26 -22.11
CA ARG A 95 5.61 30.99 -22.30
C ARG A 95 5.92 31.25 -23.77
N ALA A 96 5.70 30.25 -24.64
CA ALA A 96 5.88 30.42 -26.10
C ALA A 96 4.87 31.41 -26.73
N ALA A 97 3.63 31.45 -26.24
CA ALA A 97 2.62 32.40 -26.68
C ALA A 97 2.98 33.83 -26.25
N ALA A 98 3.37 34.02 -24.98
CA ALA A 98 3.84 35.30 -24.44
C ALA A 98 5.06 35.85 -25.23
N ALA A 99 6.01 34.98 -25.57
CA ALA A 99 7.16 35.36 -26.39
C ALA A 99 6.78 35.81 -27.82
N ARG A 100 5.61 35.41 -28.34
CA ARG A 100 5.05 35.82 -29.64
C ARG A 100 4.07 37.00 -29.50
N GLY A 101 3.90 37.58 -28.32
CA GLY A 101 2.96 38.68 -28.06
C GLY A 101 1.47 38.26 -28.10
N ALA A 102 1.18 36.95 -28.00
CA ALA A 102 -0.17 36.41 -27.92
C ALA A 102 -0.65 36.30 -26.46
N THR A 103 -1.96 36.43 -26.25
CA THR A 103 -2.52 36.28 -24.90
C THR A 103 -2.43 34.84 -24.41
N ALA A 104 -2.20 34.63 -23.11
CA ALA A 104 -2.11 33.31 -22.50
C ALA A 104 -3.39 32.44 -22.69
N ALA A 105 -4.54 33.06 -22.90
CA ALA A 105 -5.81 32.40 -23.21
C ALA A 105 -5.85 31.75 -24.61
N ALA A 106 -4.96 32.17 -25.55
CA ALA A 106 -4.87 31.61 -26.89
C ALA A 106 -4.01 30.32 -26.97
N ALA A 107 -3.31 29.95 -25.89
CA ALA A 107 -2.48 28.76 -25.82
C ALA A 107 -3.34 27.54 -25.43
N SER A 108 -3.67 26.70 -26.40
CA SER A 108 -4.37 25.43 -26.18
C SER A 108 -3.42 24.36 -25.58
N GLU A 109 -3.93 23.47 -24.72
CA GLU A 109 -3.19 22.29 -24.27
C GLU A 109 -2.70 21.40 -25.43
N ALA A 110 -3.40 21.42 -26.55
CA ALA A 110 -3.06 20.67 -27.77
C ALA A 110 -1.77 21.17 -28.47
N ASP A 111 -1.37 22.41 -28.22
CA ASP A 111 -0.22 23.05 -28.86
C ASP A 111 1.10 22.90 -28.09
N GLY A 112 1.05 22.29 -26.89
CA GLY A 112 2.23 22.05 -26.07
C GLY A 112 3.04 20.83 -26.53
N PRO A 113 4.37 20.81 -26.30
CA PRO A 113 5.20 19.66 -26.62
C PRO A 113 4.76 18.46 -25.73
N ARG A 114 4.75 17.25 -26.32
CA ARG A 114 4.54 16.01 -25.56
C ARG A 114 5.73 15.80 -24.61
N LEU A 115 5.55 16.19 -23.37
CA LEU A 115 6.56 16.05 -22.34
C LEU A 115 6.43 14.66 -21.70
N ARG A 116 7.56 14.03 -21.40
CA ARG A 116 7.62 12.78 -20.64
C ARG A 116 8.63 12.91 -19.50
N LEU A 117 8.27 12.37 -18.34
CA LEU A 117 9.14 12.22 -17.18
C LEU A 117 9.59 10.75 -17.07
N PRO A 118 10.72 10.37 -17.70
CA PRO A 118 11.12 8.97 -17.80
C PRO A 118 11.56 8.37 -16.44
N TRP A 119 11.92 9.24 -15.49
CA TRP A 119 12.41 8.85 -14.15
C TRP A 119 11.40 9.19 -13.05
N ALA A 120 10.13 8.84 -13.28
CA ALA A 120 9.06 8.97 -12.29
C ALA A 120 8.54 7.59 -11.90
N GLY A 121 8.49 7.30 -10.59
CA GLY A 121 8.06 5.99 -10.10
C GLY A 121 8.15 5.84 -8.59
N THR A 122 7.95 4.59 -8.11
CA THR A 122 8.25 4.24 -6.73
C THR A 122 9.75 3.96 -6.54
N PHE A 123 10.26 4.04 -5.32
CA PHE A 123 11.64 3.68 -5.02
C PHE A 123 12.00 2.29 -5.57
N HIS A 124 11.15 1.29 -5.38
CA HIS A 124 11.40 -0.07 -5.88
C HIS A 124 11.44 -0.14 -7.40
N ALA A 125 10.55 0.58 -8.10
CA ALA A 125 10.53 0.57 -9.56
C ALA A 125 11.77 1.24 -10.15
N ILE A 126 12.18 2.37 -9.59
CA ILE A 126 13.40 3.08 -9.98
C ILE A 126 14.64 2.27 -9.61
N GLY A 127 14.68 1.68 -8.41
CA GLY A 127 15.76 0.78 -7.98
C GLY A 127 15.92 -0.42 -8.90
N ALA A 128 14.83 -1.11 -9.23
CA ALA A 128 14.86 -2.25 -10.16
C ALA A 128 15.41 -1.84 -11.54
N ARG A 129 15.02 -0.66 -12.04
CA ARG A 129 15.51 -0.14 -13.32
C ARG A 129 17.00 0.19 -13.25
N LEU A 130 17.46 0.93 -12.22
CA LEU A 130 18.87 1.27 -12.05
C LEU A 130 19.73 0.03 -11.87
N LEU A 131 19.27 -0.95 -11.08
CA LEU A 131 19.99 -2.21 -10.89
C LEU A 131 20.12 -3.02 -12.17
N ARG A 132 19.15 -2.99 -13.09
CA ARG A 132 19.26 -3.63 -14.40
C ARG A 132 20.25 -2.92 -15.30
N GLU A 133 20.20 -1.58 -15.34
CA GLU A 133 21.14 -0.78 -16.15
C GLU A 133 22.61 -0.98 -15.69
N HIS A 134 22.83 -1.29 -14.40
CA HIS A 134 24.16 -1.48 -13.81
C HIS A 134 24.40 -2.91 -13.30
N ALA A 135 23.64 -3.90 -13.77
CA ALA A 135 23.62 -5.24 -13.21
C ALA A 135 25.01 -5.88 -13.12
N THR A 136 25.81 -5.83 -14.19
CA THR A 136 27.17 -6.39 -14.22
C THR A 136 28.12 -5.69 -13.25
N GLN A 137 27.97 -4.38 -13.05
CA GLN A 137 28.80 -3.61 -12.13
C GLN A 137 28.53 -3.97 -10.66
N VAL A 138 27.30 -4.34 -10.33
CA VAL A 138 26.93 -4.74 -8.96
C VAL A 138 26.92 -6.25 -8.76
N GLY A 139 27.30 -7.05 -9.76
CA GLY A 139 27.36 -8.52 -9.66
C GLY A 139 26.01 -9.23 -9.76
N LEU A 140 25.01 -8.60 -10.37
CA LEU A 140 23.71 -9.18 -10.66
C LEU A 140 23.64 -9.70 -12.10
N ALA A 141 22.77 -10.68 -12.34
CA ALA A 141 22.38 -11.03 -13.70
C ALA A 141 21.44 -9.96 -14.27
N GLU A 142 21.55 -9.63 -15.55
CA GLU A 142 20.68 -8.62 -16.19
C GLU A 142 19.20 -9.00 -16.12
N ASN A 143 18.89 -10.29 -16.15
CA ASN A 143 17.54 -10.85 -16.11
C ASN A 143 17.14 -11.37 -14.72
N PHE A 144 17.62 -10.76 -13.65
CA PHE A 144 17.20 -11.18 -12.30
C PHE A 144 15.68 -11.11 -12.14
N GLY A 145 15.10 -12.15 -11.52
CA GLY A 145 13.67 -12.20 -11.18
C GLY A 145 13.34 -11.37 -9.94
N ILE A 146 12.11 -10.87 -9.84
CA ILE A 146 11.64 -10.16 -8.64
C ILE A 146 10.56 -11.00 -7.97
N LEU A 147 10.79 -11.34 -6.68
CA LEU A 147 9.85 -12.04 -5.84
C LEU A 147 8.83 -11.03 -5.26
N ASP A 148 7.55 -11.33 -5.39
CA ASP A 148 6.56 -10.66 -4.57
C ASP A 148 6.63 -11.16 -3.11
N ARG A 149 5.85 -10.51 -2.20
CA ARG A 149 5.88 -10.86 -0.79
C ARG A 149 5.49 -12.32 -0.52
N GLY A 150 4.55 -12.87 -1.30
CA GLY A 150 4.12 -14.26 -1.16
C GLY A 150 5.19 -15.24 -1.59
N ASP A 151 5.84 -14.97 -2.74
CA ASP A 151 6.94 -15.80 -3.24
C ASP A 151 8.17 -15.73 -2.33
N ALA A 152 8.47 -14.55 -1.79
CA ALA A 152 9.52 -14.37 -0.79
C ALA A 152 9.23 -15.17 0.49
N ALA A 153 7.97 -15.19 0.96
CA ALA A 153 7.57 -16.02 2.08
C ALA A 153 7.63 -17.51 1.75
N ASP A 154 7.25 -17.92 0.54
CA ASP A 154 7.32 -19.30 0.10
C ASP A 154 8.79 -19.78 0.00
N LEU A 155 9.70 -18.94 -0.50
CA LEU A 155 11.13 -19.22 -0.49
C LEU A 155 11.69 -19.32 0.93
N MET A 156 11.28 -18.42 1.82
CA MET A 156 11.64 -18.49 3.24
C MET A 156 11.17 -19.80 3.88
N ASP A 157 9.98 -20.30 3.49
CA ASP A 157 9.45 -21.58 3.98
C ASP A 157 10.24 -22.77 3.46
N VAL A 158 10.66 -22.76 2.19
CA VAL A 158 11.52 -23.80 1.63
C VAL A 158 12.83 -23.90 2.42
N VAL A 159 13.52 -22.78 2.63
CA VAL A 159 14.78 -22.75 3.39
C VAL A 159 14.54 -23.17 4.86
N ARG A 160 13.41 -22.77 5.48
CA ARG A 160 13.01 -23.19 6.81
C ARG A 160 12.83 -24.71 6.92
N HIS A 161 12.23 -25.34 5.91
CA HIS A 161 12.08 -26.80 5.82
C HIS A 161 13.41 -27.51 5.62
N GLU A 162 14.27 -27.01 4.73
CA GLU A 162 15.61 -27.57 4.48
C GLU A 162 16.47 -27.57 5.75
N ARG A 163 16.29 -26.60 6.64
CA ARG A 163 16.94 -26.52 7.96
C ARG A 163 16.27 -27.37 9.05
N GLY A 164 15.16 -28.04 8.75
CA GLY A 164 14.40 -28.82 9.76
C GLY A 164 13.66 -27.98 10.78
N LEU A 165 13.50 -26.66 10.54
CA LEU A 165 12.83 -25.73 11.46
C LEU A 165 11.30 -25.78 11.38
N SER A 166 10.74 -26.63 10.53
CA SER A 166 9.29 -26.81 10.36
C SER A 166 8.74 -28.03 11.11
N ALA A 167 9.55 -28.71 11.91
CA ALA A 167 9.14 -29.88 12.70
C ALA A 167 8.01 -29.51 13.68
N LYS A 168 7.01 -30.42 13.82
CA LYS A 168 5.79 -30.14 14.60
C LYS A 168 6.01 -30.07 16.12
N ASP A 169 7.12 -30.60 16.58
CA ASP A 169 7.52 -30.62 18.00
C ASP A 169 8.16 -29.30 18.48
N ARG A 170 8.48 -28.39 17.55
CA ARG A 170 9.06 -27.08 17.85
C ARG A 170 8.14 -25.95 17.40
N ARG A 171 7.90 -24.98 18.28
CA ARG A 171 7.14 -23.75 17.97
C ARG A 171 8.02 -22.69 17.31
N PHE A 172 8.68 -23.05 16.20
CA PHE A 172 9.45 -22.08 15.41
C PHE A 172 8.53 -21.12 14.65
N PRO A 173 8.90 -19.84 14.43
CA PRO A 173 8.08 -18.88 13.69
C PRO A 173 7.70 -19.36 12.29
N LYS A 174 6.48 -19.01 11.84
CA LYS A 174 6.02 -19.31 10.49
C LYS A 174 6.70 -18.39 9.47
N LYS A 175 6.65 -18.75 8.19
CA LYS A 175 7.28 -18.05 7.07
C LYS A 175 7.01 -16.55 7.04
N ASP A 176 5.74 -16.14 7.27
CA ASP A 176 5.35 -14.73 7.22
C ASP A 176 5.95 -13.93 8.38
N THR A 177 6.05 -14.55 9.56
CA THR A 177 6.72 -13.96 10.73
C THR A 177 8.22 -13.84 10.51
N CYS A 178 8.87 -14.90 9.97
CA CYS A 178 10.29 -14.86 9.63
C CYS A 178 10.58 -13.76 8.61
N LEU A 179 9.78 -13.66 7.54
CA LEU A 179 9.95 -12.64 6.51
C LEU A 179 9.69 -11.22 7.06
N ALA A 180 8.72 -11.04 7.95
CA ALA A 180 8.45 -9.74 8.56
C ALA A 180 9.61 -9.25 9.43
N ILE A 181 10.21 -10.14 10.24
CA ILE A 181 11.39 -9.82 11.06
C ILE A 181 12.59 -9.50 10.16
N TYR A 182 12.82 -10.29 9.10
CA TYR A 182 13.87 -10.04 8.11
C TYR A 182 13.72 -8.66 7.47
N SER A 183 12.53 -8.35 6.97
CA SER A 183 12.22 -7.08 6.32
C SER A 183 12.43 -5.88 7.25
N LEU A 184 11.97 -5.98 8.52
CA LEU A 184 12.20 -4.92 9.50
C LEU A 184 13.68 -4.72 9.80
N ARG A 185 14.45 -5.82 9.92
CA ARG A 185 15.91 -5.78 10.11
C ARG A 185 16.62 -5.05 8.95
N VAL A 186 16.28 -5.43 7.71
CA VAL A 186 16.93 -4.90 6.50
C VAL A 186 16.56 -3.42 6.29
N ASN A 187 15.27 -3.10 6.25
CA ASN A 187 14.78 -1.76 5.95
C ASN A 187 15.03 -0.75 7.08
N GLY A 188 14.97 -1.21 8.34
CA GLY A 188 15.17 -0.37 9.52
C GLY A 188 16.65 -0.18 9.90
N GLY A 189 17.55 -1.01 9.36
CA GLY A 189 18.98 -0.98 9.72
C GLY A 189 19.26 -1.33 11.19
N ARG A 190 18.29 -1.91 11.92
CA ARG A 190 18.38 -2.22 13.36
C ARG A 190 19.04 -3.58 13.59
N PRO A 191 19.68 -3.83 14.75
CA PRO A 191 20.10 -5.17 15.16
C PRO A 191 18.95 -6.19 15.12
N LEU A 192 19.27 -7.48 14.91
CA LEU A 192 18.25 -8.52 14.77
C LEU A 192 17.39 -8.69 16.03
N ASP A 193 18.00 -8.64 17.19
CA ASP A 193 17.31 -8.74 18.48
C ASP A 193 16.31 -7.61 18.71
N GLU A 194 16.64 -6.37 18.27
CA GLU A 194 15.72 -5.24 18.33
C GLU A 194 14.54 -5.43 17.37
N ALA A 195 14.77 -5.91 16.13
CA ALA A 195 13.72 -6.21 15.18
C ALA A 195 12.77 -7.31 15.70
N ILE A 196 13.34 -8.35 16.35
CA ILE A 196 12.55 -9.41 16.98
C ILE A 196 11.70 -8.85 18.13
N ARG A 197 12.30 -8.07 19.05
CA ARG A 197 11.56 -7.45 20.17
C ARG A 197 10.45 -6.53 19.72
N ALA A 198 10.66 -5.81 18.63
CA ALA A 198 9.67 -4.87 18.10
C ALA A 198 8.45 -5.56 17.48
N LEU A 199 8.65 -6.71 16.79
CA LEU A 199 7.58 -7.39 16.07
C LEU A 199 7.00 -8.58 16.82
N GLN A 200 7.87 -9.46 17.32
CA GLN A 200 7.50 -10.77 17.89
C GLN A 200 8.45 -11.14 19.03
N PRO A 201 8.31 -10.54 20.23
CA PRO A 201 9.23 -10.75 21.36
C PRO A 201 9.48 -12.22 21.73
N TRP A 202 8.46 -13.08 21.56
CA TRP A 202 8.57 -14.51 21.84
C TRP A 202 9.53 -15.25 20.90
N CYS A 203 9.89 -14.66 19.74
CA CYS A 203 10.86 -15.24 18.81
C CYS A 203 12.32 -15.01 19.26
N LEU A 204 12.58 -14.31 20.37
CA LEU A 204 13.93 -13.98 20.81
C LEU A 204 14.74 -15.24 21.17
N GLU A 205 14.08 -16.29 21.67
CA GLU A 205 14.71 -17.60 21.91
C GLU A 205 15.28 -18.25 20.64
N TRP A 206 14.83 -17.85 19.46
CA TRP A 206 15.22 -18.38 18.16
C TRP A 206 16.16 -17.43 17.37
N GLN A 207 16.81 -16.48 18.04
CA GLN A 207 17.62 -15.45 17.39
C GLN A 207 18.73 -16.05 16.50
N ASP A 208 19.44 -17.07 16.99
CA ASP A 208 20.56 -17.67 16.28
C ASP A 208 20.08 -18.49 15.08
N GLU A 209 18.99 -19.25 15.24
CA GLU A 209 18.35 -20.00 14.15
C GLU A 209 17.78 -19.06 13.09
N LEU A 210 17.16 -17.96 13.49
CA LEU A 210 16.69 -16.92 12.55
C LEU A 210 17.85 -16.29 11.81
N ALA A 211 18.94 -15.95 12.48
CA ALA A 211 20.14 -15.42 11.82
C ALA A 211 20.72 -16.40 10.79
N ALA A 212 20.74 -17.69 11.12
CA ALA A 212 21.20 -18.75 10.22
C ALA A 212 20.21 -18.95 9.04
N LEU A 213 18.90 -18.95 9.30
CA LEU A 213 17.86 -19.01 8.28
C LEU A 213 17.98 -17.86 7.27
N TYR A 214 18.25 -16.65 7.75
CA TYR A 214 18.37 -15.47 6.87
C TYR A 214 19.63 -15.52 6.01
N ARG A 215 20.75 -16.05 6.51
CA ARG A 215 21.95 -16.27 5.68
C ARG A 215 21.67 -17.23 4.53
N ASP A 216 20.99 -18.35 4.81
CA ASP A 216 20.66 -19.34 3.78
C ASP A 216 19.60 -18.80 2.81
N TYR A 217 18.63 -18.00 3.30
CA TYR A 217 17.64 -17.32 2.47
C TYR A 217 18.30 -16.36 1.47
N VAL A 218 19.25 -15.55 1.91
CA VAL A 218 20.03 -14.66 1.03
C VAL A 218 20.86 -15.46 0.02
N ALA A 219 21.57 -16.50 0.48
CA ALA A 219 22.36 -17.37 -0.40
C ALA A 219 21.50 -18.05 -1.47
N ARG A 220 20.29 -18.47 -1.10
CA ARG A 220 19.32 -19.07 -2.03
C ARG A 220 18.81 -18.08 -3.06
N LYS A 221 18.45 -16.85 -2.67
CA LYS A 221 18.06 -15.80 -3.61
C LYS A 221 19.16 -15.53 -4.64
N GLN A 222 20.41 -15.44 -4.19
CA GLN A 222 21.57 -15.24 -5.08
C GLN A 222 21.76 -16.41 -6.04
N ALA A 223 21.65 -17.65 -5.57
CA ALA A 223 21.76 -18.84 -6.41
C ALA A 223 20.64 -18.93 -7.46
N ASP A 224 19.41 -18.59 -7.05
CA ASP A 224 18.24 -18.61 -7.93
C ASP A 224 18.18 -17.37 -8.87
N GLY A 225 19.07 -16.37 -8.70
CA GLY A 225 19.09 -15.12 -9.48
C GLY A 225 17.83 -14.31 -9.30
N VAL A 226 17.33 -14.20 -8.05
CA VAL A 226 16.12 -13.48 -7.71
C VAL A 226 16.36 -12.48 -6.59
N LEU A 227 15.62 -11.38 -6.60
CA LEU A 227 15.61 -10.34 -5.56
C LEU A 227 14.20 -10.19 -5.00
N ASP A 228 14.07 -10.01 -3.69
CA ASP A 228 12.80 -9.54 -3.10
C ASP A 228 12.75 -8.00 -3.04
N TYR A 229 11.65 -7.44 -2.51
CA TYR A 229 11.51 -5.98 -2.42
C TYR A 229 12.58 -5.33 -1.53
N ASP A 230 12.97 -6.01 -0.46
CA ASP A 230 13.98 -5.49 0.46
C ASP A 230 15.35 -5.45 -0.22
N ASP A 231 15.65 -6.45 -1.08
CA ASP A 231 16.87 -6.49 -1.85
C ASP A 231 16.97 -5.35 -2.87
N LEU A 232 15.88 -4.94 -3.52
CA LEU A 232 15.93 -3.85 -4.49
C LEU A 232 16.46 -2.55 -3.86
N LEU A 233 16.08 -2.28 -2.61
CA LEU A 233 16.58 -1.13 -1.88
C LEU A 233 18.00 -1.37 -1.33
N LEU A 234 18.25 -2.57 -0.80
CA LEU A 234 19.55 -2.92 -0.23
C LEU A 234 20.66 -2.90 -1.28
N TRP A 235 20.41 -3.46 -2.47
CA TRP A 235 21.35 -3.42 -3.57
C TRP A 235 21.55 -2.02 -4.13
N TRP A 236 20.50 -1.19 -4.16
CA TRP A 236 20.64 0.21 -4.56
C TRP A 236 21.47 1.00 -3.55
N ASP A 237 21.21 0.84 -2.25
CA ASP A 237 22.02 1.45 -1.17
C ASP A 237 23.50 1.00 -1.23
N ALA A 238 23.73 -0.30 -1.47
CA ALA A 238 25.07 -0.85 -1.63
C ALA A 238 25.78 -0.31 -2.89
N ALA A 239 25.07 -0.22 -4.01
CA ALA A 239 25.59 0.39 -5.24
C ALA A 239 26.01 1.86 -5.04
N MET A 240 25.23 2.62 -4.26
CA MET A 240 25.56 3.99 -3.92
C MET A 240 26.72 4.13 -2.93
N SER A 241 27.22 3.03 -2.36
CA SER A 241 28.41 3.02 -1.52
C SER A 241 29.72 2.96 -2.32
N ASP A 242 29.66 2.58 -3.60
CA ASP A 242 30.79 2.71 -4.54
C ASP A 242 30.84 4.14 -5.07
N ALA A 243 31.96 4.83 -4.88
CA ALA A 243 32.10 6.26 -5.20
C ALA A 243 31.95 6.55 -6.71
N ALA A 244 32.41 5.66 -7.57
CA ALA A 244 32.36 5.84 -9.03
C ALA A 244 30.91 5.66 -9.52
N LEU A 245 30.25 4.60 -9.09
CA LEU A 245 28.86 4.31 -9.45
C LEU A 245 27.91 5.35 -8.84
N ALA A 246 28.12 5.78 -7.61
CA ALA A 246 27.36 6.85 -6.98
C ALA A 246 27.49 8.16 -7.75
N ALA A 247 28.69 8.53 -8.20
CA ALA A 247 28.91 9.71 -9.02
C ALA A 247 28.20 9.60 -10.39
N GLU A 248 28.26 8.44 -11.05
CA GLU A 248 27.59 8.18 -12.32
C GLU A 248 26.07 8.30 -12.21
N VAL A 249 25.48 7.62 -11.22
CA VAL A 249 24.02 7.66 -10.98
C VAL A 249 23.56 9.05 -10.56
N SER A 250 24.31 9.72 -9.68
CA SER A 250 23.99 11.07 -9.22
C SER A 250 24.06 12.12 -10.34
N ALA A 251 25.04 11.98 -11.26
CA ALA A 251 25.19 12.90 -12.39
C ALA A 251 24.04 12.85 -13.40
N ARG A 252 23.19 11.81 -13.38
CA ARG A 252 22.00 11.71 -14.23
C ARG A 252 20.91 12.71 -13.89
N PHE A 253 20.83 13.11 -12.64
CA PHE A 253 19.73 13.90 -12.12
C PHE A 253 20.22 15.27 -11.66
N ASP A 254 19.54 16.34 -12.06
CA ASP A 254 19.76 17.68 -11.51
C ASP A 254 18.83 17.91 -10.31
N HIS A 255 17.63 17.33 -10.35
CA HIS A 255 16.65 17.46 -9.30
C HIS A 255 16.08 16.09 -8.88
N VAL A 256 15.95 15.90 -7.56
CA VAL A 256 15.32 14.72 -6.94
C VAL A 256 14.14 15.21 -6.10
N LEU A 257 12.95 14.76 -6.46
CA LEU A 257 11.68 15.15 -5.83
C LEU A 257 11.06 13.92 -5.17
N VAL A 258 10.68 14.02 -3.91
CA VAL A 258 10.12 12.89 -3.15
C VAL A 258 8.78 13.27 -2.55
N ASP A 259 7.73 12.52 -2.87
CA ASP A 259 6.42 12.64 -2.24
C ASP A 259 6.26 11.65 -1.08
N GLU A 260 5.37 11.97 -0.13
CA GLU A 260 5.08 11.16 1.07
C GLU A 260 6.37 10.76 1.85
N TYR A 261 7.28 11.73 2.03
CA TYR A 261 8.61 11.47 2.61
C TYR A 261 8.57 10.90 4.03
N GLN A 262 7.49 11.14 4.80
CA GLN A 262 7.27 10.57 6.14
C GLN A 262 7.10 9.04 6.14
N ASP A 263 6.86 8.42 4.97
CA ASP A 263 6.70 6.98 4.84
C ASP A 263 8.00 6.28 4.41
N THR A 264 9.10 7.02 4.28
CA THR A 264 10.41 6.46 3.91
C THR A 264 11.04 5.68 5.06
N ASN A 265 11.74 4.61 4.73
CA ASN A 265 12.56 3.83 5.65
C ASN A 265 14.04 4.30 5.66
N ALA A 266 14.86 3.71 6.52
CA ALA A 266 16.27 4.08 6.66
C ALA A 266 17.09 3.86 5.37
N LEU A 267 16.82 2.79 4.60
CA LEU A 267 17.48 2.53 3.31
C LEU A 267 17.18 3.63 2.30
N GLN A 268 15.91 4.01 2.17
CA GLN A 268 15.48 5.06 1.24
C GLN A 268 16.07 6.41 1.60
N ALA A 269 16.12 6.74 2.89
CA ALA A 269 16.77 7.98 3.35
C ALA A 269 18.29 8.00 3.04
N ARG A 270 19.00 6.87 3.22
CA ARG A 270 20.42 6.75 2.86
C ARG A 270 20.65 6.87 1.35
N ILE A 271 19.82 6.22 0.53
CA ILE A 271 19.87 6.34 -0.93
C ILE A 271 19.75 7.81 -1.36
N LEU A 272 18.78 8.55 -0.81
CA LEU A 272 18.59 9.98 -1.12
C LEU A 272 19.80 10.82 -0.69
N ARG A 273 20.38 10.54 0.48
CA ARG A 273 21.59 11.19 0.97
C ARG A 273 22.80 10.89 0.07
N ALA A 274 22.94 9.66 -0.41
CA ALA A 274 24.00 9.27 -1.35
C ALA A 274 23.82 9.93 -2.73
N LEU A 275 22.58 10.06 -3.21
CA LEU A 275 22.26 10.79 -4.45
C LEU A 275 22.53 12.29 -4.34
N ARG A 276 22.30 12.90 -3.18
CA ARG A 276 22.41 14.35 -2.93
C ARG A 276 23.04 14.61 -1.56
N PRO A 277 24.38 14.42 -1.42
CA PRO A 277 25.05 14.55 -0.14
C PRO A 277 24.96 15.97 0.47
N ASP A 278 24.99 17.00 -0.38
CA ASP A 278 24.84 18.42 -0.02
C ASP A 278 23.39 18.92 -0.07
N GLY A 279 22.44 18.04 -0.46
CA GLY A 279 21.03 18.39 -0.61
C GLY A 279 20.69 19.25 -1.84
N ARG A 280 21.66 19.60 -2.67
CA ARG A 280 21.42 20.42 -3.87
C ARG A 280 20.46 19.72 -4.83
N GLY A 281 19.39 20.41 -5.20
CA GLY A 281 18.33 19.85 -6.07
C GLY A 281 17.39 18.87 -5.37
N LEU A 282 17.52 18.63 -4.07
CA LEU A 282 16.64 17.73 -3.33
C LEU A 282 15.44 18.47 -2.74
N ALA A 283 14.23 18.03 -3.08
CA ALA A 283 13.01 18.53 -2.48
C ALA A 283 12.13 17.37 -2.01
N VAL A 284 11.75 17.39 -0.75
CA VAL A 284 10.90 16.38 -0.14
C VAL A 284 9.58 17.01 0.34
N VAL A 285 8.48 16.30 0.14
CA VAL A 285 7.14 16.73 0.56
C VAL A 285 6.54 15.65 1.44
N GLY A 286 5.93 16.04 2.55
CA GLY A 286 5.31 15.07 3.44
C GLY A 286 4.48 15.68 4.56
N ASP A 287 3.88 14.80 5.34
CA ASP A 287 3.10 15.10 6.53
C ASP A 287 3.46 14.11 7.65
N ASP A 288 4.25 14.55 8.62
CA ASP A 288 4.63 13.73 9.77
C ASP A 288 3.43 13.15 10.53
N ALA A 289 2.29 13.88 10.55
CA ALA A 289 1.04 13.41 11.14
C ALA A 289 0.37 12.27 10.34
N GLN A 290 0.83 11.96 9.14
CA GLN A 290 0.35 10.83 8.32
C GLN A 290 1.37 9.68 8.21
N SER A 291 2.42 9.64 9.04
CA SER A 291 3.35 8.51 9.12
C SER A 291 2.71 7.35 9.87
N ILE A 292 2.20 6.35 9.13
CA ILE A 292 1.44 5.20 9.64
C ILE A 292 1.93 3.84 9.10
N TYR A 293 3.17 3.78 8.60
CA TYR A 293 3.74 2.57 8.01
C TYR A 293 5.00 2.06 8.73
N SER A 294 5.09 2.22 10.07
CA SER A 294 6.22 1.71 10.84
C SER A 294 6.39 0.20 10.73
N PHE A 295 5.30 -0.54 10.54
CA PHE A 295 5.31 -1.98 10.27
C PHE A 295 6.01 -2.35 8.93
N ARG A 296 6.26 -1.36 8.06
CA ARG A 296 7.11 -1.44 6.86
C ARG A 296 8.47 -0.77 7.07
N ALA A 297 8.88 -0.59 8.32
CA ALA A 297 10.09 0.12 8.72
C ALA A 297 10.13 1.61 8.33
N ALA A 298 8.98 2.25 8.02
CA ALA A 298 8.95 3.69 7.87
C ALA A 298 9.36 4.38 9.18
N ASP A 299 10.15 5.44 9.06
CA ASP A 299 10.66 6.19 10.21
C ASP A 299 10.29 7.66 10.09
N VAL A 300 9.40 8.11 10.95
CA VAL A 300 9.00 9.53 11.02
C VAL A 300 10.18 10.45 11.34
N GLY A 301 11.25 9.94 11.95
CA GLY A 301 12.51 10.66 12.15
C GLY A 301 13.09 11.20 10.85
N ASN A 302 12.94 10.48 9.74
CA ASN A 302 13.46 10.93 8.45
C ASN A 302 12.95 12.33 8.06
N ILE A 303 11.65 12.60 8.20
CA ILE A 303 11.08 13.92 7.88
C ILE A 303 11.35 14.95 8.97
N LEU A 304 11.30 14.55 10.25
CA LEU A 304 11.49 15.46 11.37
C LEU A 304 12.92 15.99 11.45
N ASP A 305 13.90 15.16 11.14
CA ASP A 305 15.32 15.49 11.22
C ASP A 305 15.90 15.97 9.88
N PHE A 306 15.12 15.94 8.79
CA PHE A 306 15.57 16.28 7.44
C PHE A 306 16.28 17.65 7.36
N PRO A 307 15.77 18.75 7.93
CA PRO A 307 16.43 20.04 7.81
C PRO A 307 17.83 20.08 8.42
N ALA A 308 18.02 19.37 9.53
CA ALA A 308 19.30 19.37 10.25
C ALA A 308 20.37 18.48 9.60
N GLN A 309 20.01 17.74 8.54
CA GLN A 309 20.95 16.88 7.82
C GLN A 309 21.88 17.62 6.88
N PHE A 310 21.64 18.90 6.61
CA PHE A 310 22.35 19.71 5.62
C PHE A 310 22.94 20.98 6.26
N ASP A 311 24.02 21.51 5.64
CA ASP A 311 24.61 22.79 5.98
C ASP A 311 24.74 23.64 4.68
N PRO A 312 23.98 24.75 4.55
CA PRO A 312 22.99 25.26 5.50
C PRO A 312 21.75 24.32 5.63
N PRO A 313 21.02 24.41 6.76
CA PRO A 313 19.82 23.59 6.96
C PRO A 313 18.79 23.74 5.84
N ALA A 314 18.04 22.67 5.55
CA ALA A 314 17.04 22.71 4.50
C ALA A 314 15.97 23.80 4.73
N ARG A 315 15.59 24.50 3.65
CA ARG A 315 14.45 25.42 3.67
C ARG A 315 13.18 24.65 4.02
N ARG A 316 12.40 25.16 4.98
CA ARG A 316 11.09 24.63 5.34
C ARG A 316 9.99 25.54 4.81
N VAL A 317 9.00 24.96 4.14
CA VAL A 317 7.76 25.64 3.74
C VAL A 317 6.58 24.84 4.31
N ALA A 318 5.70 25.48 5.06
CA ALA A 318 4.51 24.84 5.63
C ALA A 318 3.26 25.20 4.80
N LEU A 319 2.49 24.17 4.39
CA LEU A 319 1.22 24.36 3.71
C LEU A 319 0.10 24.14 4.73
N GLU A 320 -0.60 25.23 5.10
CA GLU A 320 -1.62 25.22 6.14
C GLU A 320 -3.04 25.42 5.60
N THR A 321 -3.18 25.84 4.35
CA THR A 321 -4.50 26.06 3.72
C THR A 321 -5.08 24.72 3.23
N ASN A 322 -6.20 24.28 3.82
CA ASN A 322 -6.84 23.00 3.52
C ASN A 322 -8.01 23.18 2.54
N TYR A 323 -7.99 22.44 1.44
CA TYR A 323 -8.99 22.46 0.36
C TYR A 323 -9.96 21.29 0.42
N ARG A 324 -9.75 20.33 1.34
CA ARG A 324 -10.52 19.08 1.44
C ARG A 324 -11.68 19.20 2.41
N SER A 325 -11.37 19.47 3.66
CA SER A 325 -12.30 19.33 4.80
C SER A 325 -12.84 20.67 5.27
N VAL A 326 -14.01 20.65 5.88
CA VAL A 326 -14.58 21.79 6.60
C VAL A 326 -13.86 22.01 7.94
N GLN A 327 -13.87 23.25 8.46
CA GLN A 327 -13.11 23.63 9.65
C GLN A 327 -13.42 22.79 10.91
N PRO A 328 -14.68 22.42 11.24
CA PRO A 328 -14.94 21.59 12.41
C PRO A 328 -14.25 20.22 12.40
N VAL A 329 -14.08 19.61 11.21
CA VAL A 329 -13.34 18.34 11.05
C VAL A 329 -11.86 18.56 11.34
N LEU A 330 -11.27 19.64 10.81
CA LEU A 330 -9.86 19.99 11.03
C LEU A 330 -9.58 20.32 12.50
N ASP A 331 -10.48 21.02 13.17
CA ASP A 331 -10.35 21.36 14.59
C ASP A 331 -10.35 20.12 15.48
N ALA A 332 -11.23 19.15 15.20
CA ALA A 332 -11.28 17.89 15.94
C ALA A 332 -10.03 17.03 15.69
N ALA A 333 -9.60 16.88 14.43
CA ALA A 333 -8.40 16.15 14.07
C ALA A 333 -7.13 16.87 14.58
N GLY A 334 -7.08 18.19 14.52
CA GLY A 334 -6.00 19.02 15.06
C GLY A 334 -5.84 18.86 16.57
N ALA A 335 -6.95 18.85 17.32
CA ALA A 335 -6.94 18.61 18.76
C ALA A 335 -6.36 17.21 19.10
N LEU A 336 -6.69 16.19 18.31
CA LEU A 336 -6.17 14.84 18.48
C LEU A 336 -4.66 14.80 18.27
N ILE A 337 -4.19 15.33 17.13
CA ILE A 337 -2.78 15.19 16.76
C ILE A 337 -1.87 16.08 17.61
N ALA A 338 -2.37 17.20 18.12
CA ALA A 338 -1.61 18.13 18.97
C ALA A 338 -1.08 17.50 20.27
N GLU A 339 -1.65 16.38 20.71
CA GLU A 339 -1.18 15.63 21.89
C GLU A 339 0.00 14.70 21.61
N GLY A 340 0.42 14.55 20.34
CA GLY A 340 1.61 13.79 19.96
C GLY A 340 2.89 14.50 20.41
N ARG A 341 3.93 13.73 20.79
CA ARG A 341 5.13 14.28 21.40
C ARG A 341 6.09 14.91 20.41
N ARG A 342 6.26 14.28 19.25
CA ARG A 342 7.28 14.68 18.28
C ARG A 342 6.63 14.91 16.92
N GLN A 343 6.41 16.18 16.58
CA GLN A 343 5.72 16.60 15.36
C GLN A 343 6.02 18.03 14.99
N TYR A 344 5.79 18.40 13.74
CA TYR A 344 5.77 19.80 13.34
C TYR A 344 4.44 20.45 13.77
N PRO A 345 4.45 21.65 14.37
CA PRO A 345 3.23 22.40 14.65
C PRO A 345 2.46 22.70 13.36
N LYS A 346 1.14 22.52 13.36
CA LYS A 346 0.27 22.76 12.20
C LYS A 346 -1.02 23.44 12.63
N SER A 347 -1.43 24.44 11.85
CA SER A 347 -2.69 25.17 12.04
C SER A 347 -3.46 25.15 10.72
N LEU A 348 -4.17 24.04 10.46
CA LEU A 348 -4.90 23.87 9.20
C LEU A 348 -6.14 24.81 9.15
N ARG A 349 -6.27 25.55 8.07
CA ARG A 349 -7.36 26.47 7.79
C ARG A 349 -8.15 26.01 6.57
N ALA A 350 -9.45 25.75 6.76
CA ALA A 350 -10.32 25.33 5.68
C ALA A 350 -10.61 26.50 4.72
N VAL A 351 -10.59 26.22 3.42
CA VAL A 351 -11.17 27.11 2.40
C VAL A 351 -12.68 26.86 2.29
N ARG A 352 -13.13 25.65 2.62
CA ARG A 352 -14.53 25.27 2.56
C ARG A 352 -15.28 25.82 3.77
N GLU A 353 -16.36 26.54 3.49
CA GLU A 353 -17.22 27.11 4.52
C GLU A 353 -18.28 26.11 5.01
N GLY A 354 -18.83 26.34 6.20
CA GLY A 354 -19.88 25.53 6.79
C GLY A 354 -19.35 24.25 7.44
N GLY A 355 -20.18 23.22 7.45
CA GLY A 355 -19.89 21.90 7.99
C GLY A 355 -20.50 21.62 9.35
N GLU A 356 -20.89 20.36 9.57
CA GLU A 356 -21.39 19.88 10.86
C GLU A 356 -20.23 19.64 11.82
N THR A 357 -20.46 19.92 13.11
CA THR A 357 -19.53 19.48 14.16
C THR A 357 -19.45 17.96 14.14
N PRO A 358 -18.24 17.36 14.04
CA PRO A 358 -18.06 15.92 14.09
C PRO A 358 -18.73 15.30 15.31
N ALA A 359 -19.27 14.09 15.16
CA ALA A 359 -19.98 13.42 16.24
C ALA A 359 -19.19 12.26 16.83
N LEU A 360 -19.20 12.16 18.16
CA LEU A 360 -18.89 10.94 18.89
C LEU A 360 -20.20 10.24 19.24
N VAL A 361 -20.40 9.06 18.66
CA VAL A 361 -21.65 8.28 18.78
C VAL A 361 -21.39 7.11 19.71
N THR A 362 -22.06 7.09 20.87
CA THR A 362 -21.98 5.99 21.81
C THR A 362 -23.15 5.04 21.57
N VAL A 363 -22.86 3.76 21.30
CA VAL A 363 -23.85 2.71 21.07
C VAL A 363 -23.67 1.57 22.08
N ALA A 364 -24.69 0.76 22.28
CA ALA A 364 -24.66 -0.30 23.29
C ALA A 364 -23.69 -1.44 22.92
N ASP A 365 -23.66 -1.83 21.64
CA ASP A 365 -22.81 -2.94 21.15
C ASP A 365 -22.57 -2.87 19.64
N ASP A 366 -21.84 -3.85 19.13
CA ASP A 366 -21.45 -3.97 17.70
C ASP A 366 -22.68 -4.05 16.78
N ARG A 367 -23.79 -4.64 17.22
CA ARG A 367 -25.02 -4.73 16.41
C ARG A 367 -25.67 -3.36 16.27
N GLU A 368 -25.83 -2.62 17.38
CA GLU A 368 -26.37 -1.25 17.33
C GLU A 368 -25.44 -0.32 16.53
N GLN A 369 -24.11 -0.53 16.59
CA GLN A 369 -23.14 0.18 15.75
C GLN A 369 -23.46 -0.01 14.26
N VAL A 370 -23.65 -1.25 13.82
CA VAL A 370 -23.97 -1.58 12.43
C VAL A 370 -25.31 -0.98 12.01
N ASP A 371 -26.35 -1.14 12.82
CA ASP A 371 -27.68 -0.60 12.53
C ASP A 371 -27.65 0.93 12.42
N TRP A 372 -26.89 1.59 13.31
CA TRP A 372 -26.73 3.03 13.29
C TRP A 372 -26.01 3.51 12.02
N VAL A 373 -24.88 2.86 11.66
CA VAL A 373 -24.10 3.18 10.44
C VAL A 373 -24.97 3.04 9.20
N VAL A 374 -25.67 1.90 9.06
CA VAL A 374 -26.55 1.67 7.91
C VAL A 374 -27.67 2.71 7.81
N ALA A 375 -28.29 3.05 8.94
CA ALA A 375 -29.33 4.08 8.97
C ALA A 375 -28.78 5.45 8.51
N GLN A 376 -27.57 5.85 8.96
CA GLN A 376 -26.95 7.11 8.53
C GLN A 376 -26.57 7.11 7.05
N VAL A 377 -26.02 5.99 6.55
CA VAL A 377 -25.67 5.85 5.12
C VAL A 377 -26.89 6.04 4.24
N LEU A 378 -27.99 5.38 4.58
CA LEU A 378 -29.26 5.49 3.83
C LEU A 378 -29.88 6.88 3.94
N ALA A 379 -29.92 7.48 5.13
CA ALA A 379 -30.44 8.82 5.33
C ALA A 379 -29.67 9.87 4.51
N ARG A 380 -28.33 9.75 4.43
CA ARG A 380 -27.53 10.65 3.60
C ARG A 380 -27.73 10.40 2.10
N ARG A 381 -27.90 9.14 1.69
CA ARG A 381 -28.25 8.80 0.30
C ARG A 381 -29.58 9.46 -0.08
N GLU A 382 -30.59 9.38 0.77
CA GLU A 382 -31.89 10.03 0.59
C GLU A 382 -31.76 11.58 0.52
N ALA A 383 -30.81 12.13 1.29
CA ALA A 383 -30.46 13.56 1.24
C ALA A 383 -29.60 13.95 0.01
N GLY A 384 -29.33 13.02 -0.92
CA GLY A 384 -28.63 13.27 -2.17
C GLY A 384 -27.12 13.03 -2.16
N VAL A 385 -26.54 12.47 -1.07
CA VAL A 385 -25.12 12.12 -1.02
C VAL A 385 -24.95 10.67 -1.52
N PRO A 386 -24.33 10.44 -2.70
CA PRO A 386 -24.13 9.10 -3.21
C PRO A 386 -23.36 8.21 -2.23
N MET A 387 -23.65 6.90 -2.19
CA MET A 387 -22.96 5.96 -1.30
C MET A 387 -21.45 5.87 -1.60
N ARG A 388 -21.04 5.98 -2.87
CA ARG A 388 -19.62 6.01 -3.26
C ARG A 388 -18.85 7.22 -2.71
N LYS A 389 -19.57 8.24 -2.21
CA LYS A 389 -19.02 9.40 -1.49
C LYS A 389 -19.05 9.24 0.03
N GLN A 390 -19.42 8.05 0.49
CA GLN A 390 -19.47 7.69 1.90
C GLN A 390 -18.54 6.52 2.17
N ALA A 391 -17.83 6.54 3.30
CA ALA A 391 -16.94 5.45 3.66
C ALA A 391 -17.06 5.06 5.13
N VAL A 392 -16.99 3.76 5.40
CA VAL A 392 -16.81 3.20 6.74
C VAL A 392 -15.36 2.77 6.89
N LEU A 393 -14.68 3.36 7.89
CA LEU A 393 -13.28 3.12 8.15
C LEU A 393 -13.10 2.34 9.46
N PHE A 394 -12.19 1.37 9.44
CA PHE A 394 -11.91 0.50 10.59
C PHE A 394 -10.41 0.19 10.70
N ARG A 395 -9.99 -0.19 11.93
CA ARG A 395 -8.58 -0.49 12.24
C ARG A 395 -8.10 -1.78 11.58
N SER A 396 -8.90 -2.83 11.67
CA SER A 396 -8.58 -4.18 11.17
C SER A 396 -9.71 -4.72 10.31
N SER A 397 -9.40 -5.53 9.30
CA SER A 397 -10.36 -5.99 8.29
C SER A 397 -11.57 -6.73 8.90
N HIS A 398 -11.36 -7.51 9.97
CA HIS A 398 -12.44 -8.27 10.62
C HIS A 398 -13.47 -7.40 11.38
N HIS A 399 -13.16 -6.12 11.64
CA HIS A 399 -14.12 -5.21 12.28
C HIS A 399 -15.33 -4.90 11.38
N SER A 400 -15.22 -5.10 10.06
CA SER A 400 -16.34 -4.91 9.14
C SER A 400 -17.20 -6.14 8.94
N ASP A 401 -16.83 -7.31 9.46
CA ASP A 401 -17.50 -8.59 9.12
C ASP A 401 -19.01 -8.55 9.43
N LEU A 402 -19.42 -8.05 10.59
CA LEU A 402 -20.83 -7.91 10.95
C LEU A 402 -21.56 -6.90 10.05
N LEU A 403 -20.90 -5.80 9.67
CA LEU A 403 -21.45 -4.79 8.77
C LEU A 403 -21.64 -5.38 7.36
N GLU A 404 -20.69 -6.18 6.86
CA GLU A 404 -20.79 -6.84 5.55
C GLU A 404 -21.98 -7.80 5.49
N VAL A 405 -22.19 -8.59 6.54
CA VAL A 405 -23.37 -9.48 6.66
C VAL A 405 -24.68 -8.67 6.59
N GLU A 406 -24.73 -7.55 7.30
CA GLU A 406 -25.95 -6.73 7.35
C GLU A 406 -26.21 -5.96 6.04
N LEU A 407 -25.17 -5.44 5.40
CA LEU A 407 -25.26 -4.80 4.07
C LEU A 407 -25.75 -5.80 3.02
N THR A 408 -25.20 -7.03 3.02
CA THR A 408 -25.62 -8.11 2.13
C THR A 408 -27.09 -8.50 2.39
N ARG A 409 -27.49 -8.63 3.66
CA ARG A 409 -28.88 -8.94 4.04
C ARG A 409 -29.89 -7.90 3.55
N ARG A 410 -29.47 -6.61 3.53
CA ARG A 410 -30.31 -5.49 3.07
C ARG A 410 -30.14 -5.17 1.59
N ASN A 411 -29.37 -5.95 0.84
CA ASN A 411 -29.04 -5.71 -0.57
C ASN A 411 -28.45 -4.31 -0.83
N ILE A 412 -27.59 -3.84 0.08
CA ILE A 412 -26.86 -2.58 -0.07
C ILE A 412 -25.52 -2.89 -0.71
N PRO A 413 -25.23 -2.40 -1.92
CA PRO A 413 -23.96 -2.67 -2.60
C PRO A 413 -22.80 -1.97 -1.89
N TYR A 414 -21.68 -2.67 -1.75
CA TYR A 414 -20.47 -2.12 -1.15
C TYR A 414 -19.20 -2.66 -1.83
N VAL A 415 -18.09 -1.92 -1.66
CA VAL A 415 -16.74 -2.34 -2.07
C VAL A 415 -15.84 -2.29 -0.86
N LYS A 416 -15.12 -3.38 -0.58
CA LYS A 416 -14.15 -3.46 0.53
C LYS A 416 -12.73 -3.29 0.02
N HIS A 417 -11.98 -2.36 0.62
CA HIS A 417 -10.55 -2.19 0.40
C HIS A 417 -9.77 -2.72 1.60
N GLY A 418 -8.81 -3.63 1.36
CA GLY A 418 -7.98 -4.23 2.41
C GLY A 418 -8.33 -5.70 2.70
N GLY A 419 -8.54 -6.50 1.65
CA GLY A 419 -8.67 -7.98 1.68
C GLY A 419 -7.50 -8.68 1.01
N LEU A 420 -7.64 -10.00 0.73
CA LEU A 420 -6.70 -10.78 -0.09
C LEU A 420 -6.50 -10.09 -1.43
N LYS A 421 -5.24 -9.86 -1.78
CA LYS A 421 -4.92 -9.20 -3.04
C LYS A 421 -5.14 -10.17 -4.19
N PHE A 422 -5.62 -9.68 -5.32
CA PHE A 422 -5.82 -10.42 -6.58
C PHE A 422 -4.63 -11.35 -6.93
N LEU A 423 -3.40 -10.84 -6.79
CA LEU A 423 -2.19 -11.63 -7.04
C LEU A 423 -1.88 -12.69 -5.96
N GLU A 424 -2.53 -12.65 -4.82
CA GLU A 424 -2.40 -13.67 -3.76
C GLU A 424 -3.31 -14.87 -4.00
N SER A 425 -4.26 -14.76 -4.95
CA SER A 425 -5.14 -15.84 -5.37
C SER A 425 -4.35 -17.01 -5.96
N THR A 426 -4.69 -18.22 -5.56
CA THR A 426 -3.95 -19.44 -5.94
C THR A 426 -3.82 -19.60 -7.45
N HIS A 427 -4.92 -19.45 -8.20
CA HIS A 427 -4.96 -19.62 -9.66
C HIS A 427 -4.15 -18.56 -10.42
N VAL A 428 -4.11 -17.32 -9.92
CA VAL A 428 -3.27 -16.27 -10.50
C VAL A 428 -1.79 -16.57 -10.27
N LYS A 429 -1.42 -16.99 -9.05
CA LYS A 429 -0.05 -17.42 -8.73
C LYS A 429 0.39 -18.65 -9.57
N ASP A 430 -0.52 -19.56 -9.84
CA ASP A 430 -0.24 -20.73 -10.65
C ASP A 430 0.16 -20.34 -12.08
N VAL A 431 -0.64 -19.49 -12.73
CA VAL A 431 -0.33 -18.97 -14.08
C VAL A 431 0.95 -18.16 -14.09
N LEU A 432 1.13 -17.26 -13.12
CA LEU A 432 2.34 -16.44 -13.04
C LEU A 432 3.60 -17.29 -12.78
N SER A 433 3.51 -18.40 -12.07
CA SER A 433 4.65 -19.29 -11.82
C SER A 433 5.21 -19.90 -13.11
N VAL A 434 4.35 -20.23 -14.07
CA VAL A 434 4.76 -20.73 -15.39
C VAL A 434 5.53 -19.66 -16.16
N LEU A 435 5.01 -18.45 -16.21
CA LEU A 435 5.67 -17.31 -16.90
C LEU A 435 7.01 -16.93 -16.23
N ARG A 436 7.05 -16.89 -14.88
CA ARG A 436 8.27 -16.57 -14.12
C ARG A 436 9.35 -17.62 -14.34
N TRP A 437 8.99 -18.90 -14.38
CA TRP A 437 9.96 -19.96 -14.68
C TRP A 437 10.46 -19.87 -16.11
N ALA A 438 9.62 -19.58 -17.07
CA ALA A 438 10.03 -19.37 -18.47
C ALA A 438 10.93 -18.13 -18.65
N ASP A 439 10.73 -17.08 -17.82
CA ASP A 439 11.54 -15.86 -17.81
C ASP A 439 12.92 -16.07 -17.17
N ASN A 440 12.95 -16.77 -16.04
CA ASN A 440 14.17 -17.14 -15.33
C ASN A 440 14.18 -18.65 -15.04
N PRO A 441 14.88 -19.48 -15.85
CA PRO A 441 14.94 -20.93 -15.63
C PRO A 441 15.53 -21.35 -14.27
N ARG A 442 16.24 -20.47 -13.58
CA ARG A 442 16.80 -20.71 -12.24
C ARG A 442 15.84 -20.36 -11.11
N HIS A 443 14.68 -19.80 -11.43
CA HIS A 443 13.68 -19.41 -10.42
C HIS A 443 13.01 -20.62 -9.76
N GLY A 444 13.67 -21.19 -8.73
CA GLY A 444 13.32 -22.48 -8.11
C GLY A 444 11.90 -22.52 -7.56
N VAL A 445 11.42 -21.47 -6.90
CA VAL A 445 10.06 -21.42 -6.33
C VAL A 445 9.00 -21.47 -7.42
N ALA A 446 9.14 -20.67 -8.47
CA ALA A 446 8.21 -20.67 -9.59
C ALA A 446 8.19 -22.00 -10.32
N ALA A 447 9.37 -22.57 -10.57
CA ALA A 447 9.53 -23.87 -11.19
C ALA A 447 8.88 -25.00 -10.37
N PHE A 448 9.12 -25.01 -9.05
CA PHE A 448 8.55 -25.99 -8.15
C PHE A 448 7.02 -25.92 -8.13
N ARG A 449 6.46 -24.71 -8.09
CA ARG A 449 5.02 -24.49 -8.14
C ARG A 449 4.44 -24.92 -9.49
N ALA A 450 5.02 -24.48 -10.61
CA ALA A 450 4.56 -24.82 -11.96
C ALA A 450 4.54 -26.34 -12.20
N LEU A 451 5.56 -27.06 -11.75
CA LEU A 451 5.63 -28.51 -11.83
C LEU A 451 4.52 -29.22 -11.04
N GLN A 452 4.20 -28.71 -9.86
CA GLN A 452 3.14 -29.28 -9.01
C GLN A 452 1.71 -29.00 -9.52
N LEU A 453 1.54 -28.21 -10.56
CA LEU A 453 0.26 -28.07 -11.26
C LEU A 453 -0.14 -29.37 -11.95
N MET A 454 0.82 -30.19 -12.36
CA MET A 454 0.59 -31.46 -13.03
C MET A 454 0.06 -32.54 -12.07
N PRO A 455 -0.95 -33.32 -12.48
CA PRO A 455 -1.45 -34.43 -11.68
C PRO A 455 -0.31 -35.41 -11.30
N GLY A 456 -0.24 -35.78 -10.01
CA GLY A 456 0.76 -36.73 -9.52
C GLY A 456 2.19 -36.20 -9.41
N MET A 457 2.44 -34.94 -9.73
CA MET A 457 3.73 -34.29 -9.51
C MET A 457 3.82 -33.78 -8.06
N GLY A 458 4.15 -34.66 -7.14
CA GLY A 458 4.46 -34.29 -5.76
C GLY A 458 5.87 -33.67 -5.63
N PRO A 459 6.24 -33.21 -4.40
CA PRO A 459 7.50 -32.54 -4.14
C PRO A 459 8.75 -33.28 -4.63
N ALA A 460 8.81 -34.61 -4.41
CA ALA A 460 9.95 -35.43 -4.83
C ALA A 460 10.09 -35.51 -6.36
N SER A 461 8.96 -35.58 -7.10
CA SER A 461 8.98 -35.63 -8.56
C SER A 461 9.29 -34.26 -9.16
N ALA A 462 8.78 -33.18 -8.56
CA ALA A 462 9.14 -31.81 -8.95
C ALA A 462 10.63 -31.54 -8.76
N LYS A 463 11.23 -31.98 -7.64
CA LYS A 463 12.68 -31.87 -7.39
C LYS A 463 13.49 -32.60 -8.45
N ARG A 464 13.13 -33.85 -8.83
CA ARG A 464 13.79 -34.59 -9.90
C ARG A 464 13.72 -33.90 -11.26
N ALA A 465 12.57 -33.27 -11.58
CA ALA A 465 12.42 -32.52 -12.82
C ALA A 465 13.31 -31.27 -12.82
N LEU A 466 13.43 -30.56 -11.70
CA LEU A 466 14.33 -29.42 -11.53
C LEU A 466 15.80 -29.84 -11.67
N GLU A 467 16.20 -30.95 -11.03
CA GLU A 467 17.56 -31.51 -11.15
C GLU A 467 17.87 -31.96 -12.59
N HIS A 468 16.86 -32.43 -13.34
CA HIS A 468 17.00 -32.75 -14.74
C HIS A 468 17.27 -31.49 -15.58
N VAL A 469 16.44 -30.44 -15.43
CA VAL A 469 16.64 -29.17 -16.13
C VAL A 469 18.00 -28.55 -15.78
N ALA A 470 18.40 -28.57 -14.49
CA ALA A 470 19.67 -28.01 -14.05
C ALA A 470 20.90 -28.78 -14.70
N ARG A 471 20.84 -30.10 -14.84
CA ARG A 471 21.87 -30.90 -15.52
C ARG A 471 21.98 -30.56 -17.01
N GLU A 472 20.88 -30.17 -17.63
CA GLU A 472 20.82 -29.74 -19.03
C GLU A 472 21.07 -28.23 -19.19
N GLY A 473 21.80 -27.62 -18.25
CA GLY A 473 22.19 -26.21 -18.31
C GLY A 473 21.04 -25.19 -18.15
N GLY A 474 19.91 -25.63 -17.60
CA GLY A 474 18.71 -24.76 -17.44
C GLY A 474 17.81 -24.74 -18.69
N ALA A 475 18.08 -25.55 -19.69
CA ALA A 475 17.30 -25.60 -20.93
C ALA A 475 15.89 -26.19 -20.68
N LEU A 476 14.84 -25.37 -20.69
CA LEU A 476 13.46 -25.82 -20.45
C LEU A 476 12.93 -26.78 -21.50
N ALA A 477 13.51 -26.80 -22.73
CA ALA A 477 13.24 -27.79 -23.76
C ALA A 477 13.56 -29.21 -23.31
N SER A 478 14.52 -29.40 -22.35
CA SER A 478 14.88 -30.70 -21.78
C SER A 478 13.69 -31.37 -21.04
N LEU A 479 12.67 -30.64 -20.64
CA LEU A 479 11.45 -31.19 -20.04
C LEU A 479 10.78 -32.22 -20.96
N GLY A 480 10.96 -32.12 -22.30
CA GLY A 480 10.45 -33.10 -23.25
C GLY A 480 11.07 -34.49 -23.09
N ALA A 481 12.31 -34.57 -22.58
CA ALA A 481 13.02 -35.83 -22.33
C ALA A 481 12.81 -36.38 -20.90
N PHE A 482 12.22 -35.59 -19.98
CA PHE A 482 11.95 -36.02 -18.61
C PHE A 482 10.83 -37.07 -18.56
N ALA A 483 11.00 -38.13 -17.79
CA ALA A 483 9.98 -39.16 -17.56
C ALA A 483 9.10 -38.79 -16.34
N PRO A 484 7.89 -38.27 -16.56
CA PRO A 484 7.00 -37.85 -15.46
C PRO A 484 6.36 -39.07 -14.79
N PRO A 485 5.78 -38.90 -13.57
CA PRO A 485 4.96 -39.93 -12.93
C PRO A 485 3.76 -40.33 -13.81
N ALA A 486 3.27 -41.56 -13.62
CA ALA A 486 2.21 -42.11 -14.46
C ALA A 486 0.96 -41.22 -14.58
N ALA A 487 0.55 -40.57 -13.48
CA ALA A 487 -0.60 -39.67 -13.46
C ALA A 487 -0.38 -38.35 -14.25
N ALA A 488 0.87 -37.97 -14.50
CA ALA A 488 1.20 -36.74 -15.25
C ALA A 488 1.38 -37.01 -16.76
N ARG A 489 1.56 -38.27 -17.17
CA ARG A 489 1.97 -38.66 -18.56
C ARG A 489 1.07 -38.07 -19.63
N GLU A 490 -0.23 -38.03 -19.40
CA GLU A 490 -1.24 -37.52 -20.35
C GLU A 490 -1.05 -36.01 -20.61
N HIS A 491 -0.76 -35.24 -19.55
CA HIS A 491 -0.68 -33.78 -19.60
C HIS A 491 0.73 -33.27 -19.84
N TRP A 492 1.74 -34.09 -19.59
CA TRP A 492 3.15 -33.70 -19.64
C TRP A 492 3.62 -33.19 -21.01
N PRO A 493 3.30 -33.83 -22.15
CA PRO A 493 3.73 -33.33 -23.47
C PRO A 493 3.24 -31.88 -23.74
N GLY A 494 2.01 -31.58 -23.40
CA GLY A 494 1.46 -30.23 -23.55
C GLY A 494 2.18 -29.20 -22.68
N PHE A 495 2.52 -29.56 -21.44
CA PHE A 495 3.30 -28.71 -20.54
C PHE A 495 4.72 -28.49 -21.04
N ALA A 496 5.43 -29.55 -21.44
CA ALA A 496 6.78 -29.45 -21.96
C ALA A 496 6.86 -28.64 -23.26
N ALA A 497 5.87 -28.78 -24.15
CA ALA A 497 5.74 -27.97 -25.36
C ALA A 497 5.52 -26.49 -25.04
N LEU A 498 4.62 -26.20 -24.10
CA LEU A 498 4.36 -24.85 -23.64
C LEU A 498 5.66 -24.20 -23.08
N MET A 499 6.35 -24.89 -22.16
CA MET A 499 7.59 -24.36 -21.57
C MET A 499 8.69 -24.14 -22.61
N THR A 500 8.79 -25.04 -23.59
CA THR A 500 9.74 -24.89 -24.71
C THR A 500 9.43 -23.66 -25.54
N SER A 501 8.14 -23.45 -25.89
CA SER A 501 7.69 -22.27 -26.65
C SER A 501 7.91 -20.96 -25.88
N LEU A 502 7.60 -20.95 -24.58
CA LEU A 502 7.80 -19.76 -23.75
C LEU A 502 9.28 -19.41 -23.52
N ALA A 503 10.16 -20.41 -23.57
CA ALA A 503 11.61 -20.22 -23.42
C ALA A 503 12.31 -19.80 -24.73
N ASP A 504 11.64 -19.92 -25.88
CA ASP A 504 12.17 -19.51 -27.16
C ASP A 504 12.16 -17.97 -27.29
N PRO A 505 13.32 -17.31 -27.42
CA PRO A 505 13.40 -15.86 -27.61
C PRO A 505 12.65 -15.36 -28.85
N GLY A 506 12.41 -16.22 -29.84
CA GLY A 506 11.65 -15.89 -31.06
C GLY A 506 10.13 -15.83 -30.84
N THR A 507 9.62 -16.36 -29.72
CA THR A 507 8.19 -16.34 -29.41
C THR A 507 7.77 -14.93 -28.93
N PRO A 508 6.89 -14.22 -29.66
CA PRO A 508 6.48 -12.88 -29.27
C PRO A 508 5.71 -12.90 -27.93
N TRP A 509 5.86 -11.84 -27.15
CA TRP A 509 5.13 -11.68 -25.89
C TRP A 509 3.62 -11.75 -26.03
N ALA A 510 3.12 -11.14 -27.12
CA ALA A 510 1.68 -11.17 -27.41
C ALA A 510 1.21 -12.63 -27.58
N GLY A 511 0.23 -13.02 -26.75
CA GLY A 511 -0.34 -14.36 -26.74
C GLY A 511 0.30 -15.35 -25.76
N GLN A 512 1.43 -15.03 -25.11
CA GLN A 512 2.07 -15.98 -24.15
C GLN A 512 1.19 -16.23 -22.94
N LEU A 513 0.56 -15.19 -22.37
CA LEU A 513 -0.32 -15.37 -21.22
C LEU A 513 -1.59 -16.15 -21.59
N GLU A 514 -2.16 -15.88 -22.75
CA GLU A 514 -3.30 -16.60 -23.29
C GLU A 514 -2.98 -18.09 -23.46
N ALA A 515 -1.80 -18.42 -23.98
CA ALA A 515 -1.34 -19.80 -24.11
C ALA A 515 -1.23 -20.51 -22.74
N VAL A 516 -0.68 -19.82 -21.73
CA VAL A 516 -0.61 -20.36 -20.36
C VAL A 516 -2.03 -20.51 -19.76
N ARG A 517 -2.89 -19.53 -19.91
CA ARG A 517 -4.28 -19.57 -19.44
C ARG A 517 -5.03 -20.75 -20.06
N ASP A 518 -4.95 -20.92 -21.36
CA ASP A 518 -5.69 -21.96 -22.09
C ASP A 518 -5.17 -23.36 -21.71
N TRP A 519 -3.88 -23.51 -21.51
CA TRP A 519 -3.27 -24.72 -20.96
C TRP A 519 -3.72 -24.99 -19.50
N TYR A 520 -3.84 -23.96 -18.67
CA TYR A 520 -4.19 -24.09 -17.27
C TYR A 520 -5.70 -24.31 -17.03
N ARG A 521 -6.57 -23.88 -17.93
CA ARG A 521 -8.03 -23.97 -17.81
C ARG A 521 -8.56 -25.35 -17.40
N PRO A 522 -8.16 -26.47 -18.02
CA PRO A 522 -8.61 -27.81 -17.60
C PRO A 522 -8.15 -28.19 -16.18
N LEU A 523 -7.01 -27.67 -15.75
CA LEU A 523 -6.47 -27.88 -14.40
C LEU A 523 -7.26 -27.05 -13.37
N LEU A 524 -7.65 -25.84 -13.72
CA LEU A 524 -8.49 -24.96 -12.91
C LEU A 524 -9.85 -25.60 -12.63
N GLU A 525 -10.52 -26.10 -13.67
CA GLU A 525 -11.82 -26.76 -13.58
C GLU A 525 -11.81 -28.03 -12.71
N ARG A 526 -10.68 -28.73 -12.68
CA ARG A 526 -10.50 -29.93 -11.82
C ARG A 526 -10.23 -29.57 -10.35
N ARG A 527 -9.69 -28.39 -10.07
CA ARG A 527 -9.21 -28.00 -8.73
C ARG A 527 -10.18 -27.14 -7.95
N HIS A 528 -11.09 -26.45 -8.64
CA HIS A 528 -11.93 -25.43 -8.03
C HIS A 528 -13.38 -25.54 -8.53
N ASP A 529 -14.31 -25.60 -7.59
CA ASP A 529 -15.73 -25.63 -7.88
C ASP A 529 -16.23 -24.29 -8.48
N ASP A 530 -15.54 -23.18 -8.18
CA ASP A 530 -15.78 -21.81 -8.66
C ASP A 530 -14.92 -21.45 -9.88
N ALA A 531 -14.58 -22.43 -10.73
CA ALA A 531 -13.64 -22.25 -11.85
C ALA A 531 -14.06 -21.13 -12.83
N SER A 532 -15.37 -20.91 -13.04
CA SER A 532 -15.86 -19.85 -13.92
C SER A 532 -15.53 -18.44 -13.41
N VAL A 533 -15.64 -18.21 -12.10
CA VAL A 533 -15.29 -16.93 -11.46
C VAL A 533 -13.77 -16.70 -11.56
N ARG A 534 -12.99 -17.75 -11.27
CA ARG A 534 -11.52 -17.69 -11.35
C ARG A 534 -11.01 -17.52 -12.77
N ALA A 535 -11.72 -18.03 -13.78
CA ALA A 535 -11.38 -17.80 -15.17
C ALA A 535 -11.50 -16.33 -15.56
N ALA A 536 -12.50 -15.61 -15.05
CA ALA A 536 -12.65 -14.17 -15.27
C ALA A 536 -11.43 -13.36 -14.71
N ASP A 537 -10.88 -13.78 -13.58
CA ASP A 537 -9.63 -13.19 -13.04
C ASP A 537 -8.45 -13.37 -14.01
N LEU A 538 -8.34 -14.54 -14.65
CA LEU A 538 -7.29 -14.81 -15.63
C LEU A 538 -7.51 -14.03 -16.93
N ASP A 539 -8.75 -13.78 -17.34
CA ASP A 539 -9.07 -12.93 -18.48
C ASP A 539 -8.69 -11.45 -18.19
N MET A 540 -8.93 -10.99 -16.96
CA MET A 540 -8.49 -9.67 -16.52
C MET A 540 -6.94 -9.57 -16.51
N LEU A 541 -6.25 -10.62 -16.05
CA LEU A 541 -4.79 -10.68 -16.08
C LEU A 541 -4.26 -10.61 -17.52
N ALA A 542 -4.91 -11.30 -18.48
CA ALA A 542 -4.57 -11.25 -19.90
C ALA A 542 -4.74 -9.84 -20.48
N ALA A 543 -5.82 -9.14 -20.12
CA ALA A 543 -6.04 -7.75 -20.53
C ALA A 543 -4.96 -6.78 -20.00
N VAL A 544 -4.45 -7.03 -18.79
CA VAL A 544 -3.31 -6.27 -18.22
C VAL A 544 -2.02 -6.60 -18.98
N ALA A 545 -1.78 -7.88 -19.27
CA ALA A 545 -0.60 -8.36 -20.01
C ALA A 545 -0.50 -7.78 -21.43
N ALA A 546 -1.64 -7.68 -22.12
CA ALA A 546 -1.70 -7.13 -23.47
C ALA A 546 -1.20 -5.67 -23.58
N ARG A 547 -1.18 -4.92 -22.46
CA ARG A 547 -0.66 -3.54 -22.38
C ARG A 547 0.85 -3.47 -22.13
N ALA A 548 1.46 -4.56 -21.72
CA ALA A 548 2.88 -4.63 -21.44
C ALA A 548 3.64 -4.96 -22.75
N GLY A 549 4.74 -4.29 -22.99
CA GLY A 549 5.54 -4.49 -24.22
C GLY A 549 6.41 -5.76 -24.19
N ALA A 550 6.64 -6.35 -22.99
CA ALA A 550 7.51 -7.53 -22.81
C ALA A 550 7.10 -8.29 -21.53
N ARG A 551 7.42 -9.60 -21.49
CA ARG A 551 7.15 -10.49 -20.34
C ARG A 551 7.84 -10.02 -19.07
N GLU A 552 9.12 -9.72 -19.14
CA GLU A 552 9.92 -9.22 -18.02
C GLU A 552 9.31 -7.97 -17.41
N ARG A 553 8.93 -7.01 -18.26
CA ARG A 553 8.26 -5.78 -17.83
C ARG A 553 6.92 -6.07 -17.16
N PHE A 554 6.11 -6.95 -17.73
CA PHE A 554 4.83 -7.37 -17.16
C PHE A 554 5.00 -7.99 -15.78
N LEU A 555 5.89 -8.98 -15.64
CA LEU A 555 6.14 -9.65 -14.37
C LEU A 555 6.69 -8.70 -13.30
N THR A 556 7.58 -7.79 -13.70
CA THR A 556 8.11 -6.74 -12.83
C THR A 556 7.01 -5.78 -12.38
N GLU A 557 6.20 -5.31 -13.32
CA GLU A 557 5.10 -4.40 -13.02
C GLU A 557 4.08 -5.03 -12.08
N LEU A 558 3.71 -6.29 -12.29
CA LEU A 558 2.81 -7.02 -11.39
C LEU A 558 3.43 -7.24 -10.00
N ALA A 559 4.69 -7.63 -9.95
CA ALA A 559 5.37 -7.84 -8.67
C ALA A 559 5.39 -6.55 -7.83
N LEU A 560 5.71 -5.41 -8.46
CA LEU A 560 5.84 -4.12 -7.77
C LEU A 560 4.49 -3.47 -7.42
N ASP A 561 3.39 -3.77 -8.13
CA ASP A 561 2.07 -3.16 -7.90
C ASP A 561 0.91 -4.08 -8.33
N PRO A 562 0.50 -4.96 -7.43
CA PRO A 562 -0.61 -5.86 -7.71
C PRO A 562 -1.93 -5.09 -7.93
N PRO A 563 -2.77 -5.48 -8.90
CA PRO A 563 -4.13 -5.00 -9.00
C PRO A 563 -4.87 -5.22 -7.68
N GLN A 564 -5.64 -4.23 -7.24
CA GLN A 564 -6.44 -4.34 -6.01
C GLN A 564 -7.69 -5.18 -6.31
N ALA A 565 -7.93 -6.24 -5.53
CA ALA A 565 -9.15 -7.04 -5.64
C ALA A 565 -10.34 -6.28 -5.07
N SER A 566 -11.48 -6.35 -5.74
CA SER A 566 -12.78 -6.08 -5.17
C SER A 566 -13.21 -7.27 -4.28
N GLY A 567 -13.90 -6.99 -3.16
CA GLY A 567 -14.22 -8.01 -2.15
C GLY A 567 -15.11 -9.15 -2.67
N ASP A 568 -14.78 -10.37 -2.28
CA ASP A 568 -15.36 -11.63 -2.76
C ASP A 568 -16.88 -11.82 -2.52
N LEU A 569 -17.52 -10.99 -1.66
CA LEU A 569 -18.93 -11.16 -1.29
C LEU A 569 -19.90 -10.19 -2.01
N ALA A 570 -19.40 -9.12 -2.59
CA ALA A 570 -20.24 -8.06 -3.18
C ALA A 570 -20.47 -8.19 -4.69
N GLY A 571 -19.78 -9.10 -5.39
CA GLY A 571 -19.72 -9.07 -6.86
C GLY A 571 -19.06 -7.78 -7.37
N ASP A 572 -18.63 -7.72 -8.64
CA ASP A 572 -18.19 -6.46 -9.24
C ASP A 572 -19.41 -5.52 -9.32
N PRO A 573 -19.38 -4.33 -8.66
CA PRO A 573 -20.45 -3.35 -8.85
C PRO A 573 -20.49 -2.99 -10.33
N LEU A 574 -21.66 -3.08 -10.94
CA LEU A 574 -21.85 -2.57 -12.29
C LEU A 574 -21.42 -1.10 -12.28
N LYS A 575 -20.67 -0.65 -13.29
CA LYS A 575 -20.07 0.71 -13.33
C LYS A 575 -21.07 1.85 -13.12
N ASP A 576 -22.35 1.57 -13.28
CA ASP A 576 -23.47 2.51 -13.13
C ASP A 576 -24.15 2.43 -11.75
N GLU A 577 -23.73 1.48 -10.87
CA GLU A 577 -24.30 1.35 -9.52
C GLU A 577 -23.58 2.23 -8.50
N ASP A 578 -24.35 2.68 -7.49
CA ASP A 578 -23.85 3.44 -6.34
C ASP A 578 -23.56 2.47 -5.18
N TRP A 579 -22.36 2.47 -4.63
CA TRP A 579 -21.89 1.54 -3.60
C TRP A 579 -21.22 2.23 -2.42
N LEU A 580 -21.35 1.64 -1.23
CA LEU A 580 -20.66 2.10 -0.01
C LEU A 580 -19.20 1.63 -0.03
N VAL A 581 -18.28 2.47 0.45
CA VAL A 581 -16.87 2.10 0.60
C VAL A 581 -16.59 1.61 2.01
N LEU A 582 -16.08 0.38 2.13
CA LEU A 582 -15.53 -0.19 3.37
C LEU A 582 -14.01 -0.23 3.25
N SER A 583 -13.28 0.30 4.23
CA SER A 583 -11.81 0.35 4.13
C SER A 583 -11.11 0.30 5.47
N THR A 584 -9.98 -0.40 5.53
CA THR A 584 -9.05 -0.16 6.64
C THR A 584 -8.48 1.26 6.54
N VAL A 585 -8.14 1.86 7.68
CA VAL A 585 -7.55 3.22 7.68
C VAL A 585 -6.27 3.29 6.84
N HIS A 586 -5.45 2.24 6.86
CA HIS A 586 -4.23 2.18 6.05
C HIS A 586 -4.52 2.24 4.53
N SER A 587 -5.54 1.52 4.08
CA SER A 587 -5.97 1.52 2.67
C SER A 587 -6.69 2.81 2.27
N ALA A 588 -7.28 3.53 3.23
CA ALA A 588 -7.93 4.81 3.03
C ALA A 588 -6.97 5.99 2.87
N LYS A 589 -5.66 5.79 3.16
CA LYS A 589 -4.67 6.86 2.99
C LYS A 589 -4.61 7.32 1.53
N GLY A 590 -4.64 8.63 1.31
CA GLY A 590 -4.70 9.25 -0.02
C GLY A 590 -6.12 9.43 -0.59
N GLN A 591 -7.13 8.73 -0.05
CA GLN A 591 -8.53 8.86 -0.46
C GLN A 591 -9.28 9.91 0.37
N GLU A 592 -10.52 10.25 -0.05
CA GLU A 592 -11.38 11.21 0.65
C GLU A 592 -12.85 10.99 0.29
N TRP A 593 -13.75 11.23 1.25
CA TRP A 593 -15.20 11.07 1.08
C TRP A 593 -15.97 12.20 1.73
N ASP A 594 -17.16 12.46 1.22
CA ASP A 594 -18.02 13.52 1.76
C ASP A 594 -18.48 13.16 3.18
N ALA A 595 -18.78 11.88 3.46
CA ALA A 595 -19.10 11.39 4.80
C ALA A 595 -18.22 10.21 5.20
N VAL A 596 -17.68 10.23 6.41
CA VAL A 596 -16.82 9.18 6.98
C VAL A 596 -17.36 8.72 8.32
N TYR A 597 -17.46 7.40 8.46
CA TYR A 597 -17.85 6.70 9.68
C TYR A 597 -16.65 5.89 10.16
N VAL A 598 -16.07 6.21 11.32
CA VAL A 598 -14.99 5.43 11.92
C VAL A 598 -15.60 4.57 13.02
N ILE A 599 -15.59 3.25 12.82
CA ILE A 599 -16.17 2.28 13.76
C ILE A 599 -15.15 1.78 14.76
N ASP A 600 -15.64 1.26 15.88
CA ASP A 600 -14.85 0.67 16.98
C ASP A 600 -13.79 1.61 17.56
N VAL A 601 -14.16 2.89 17.78
CA VAL A 601 -13.25 3.88 18.39
C VAL A 601 -13.16 3.66 19.91
N THR A 602 -12.59 2.52 20.29
CA THR A 602 -12.42 2.05 21.66
C THR A 602 -10.95 1.76 21.97
N ASP A 603 -10.58 1.75 23.24
CA ASP A 603 -9.25 1.31 23.67
C ASP A 603 -9.09 -0.20 23.38
N GLY A 604 -7.95 -0.59 22.83
CA GLY A 604 -7.74 -1.92 22.26
C GLY A 604 -7.87 -1.96 20.73
N ASN A 605 -8.64 -1.03 20.13
CA ASN A 605 -8.75 -0.83 18.68
C ASN A 605 -8.08 0.46 18.21
N PHE A 606 -8.40 1.60 18.87
CA PHE A 606 -7.72 2.90 18.70
C PHE A 606 -7.34 3.47 20.07
N PRO A 607 -6.08 3.24 20.56
CA PRO A 607 -4.99 2.47 19.95
C PRO A 607 -5.21 0.96 19.99
N ASN A 608 -4.63 0.26 19.01
CA ASN A 608 -4.58 -1.19 19.02
C ASN A 608 -3.70 -1.67 20.18
N GLU A 609 -4.12 -2.72 20.92
CA GLU A 609 -3.44 -3.22 22.11
C GLU A 609 -1.97 -3.61 21.88
N TYR A 610 -1.67 -4.19 20.70
CA TYR A 610 -0.30 -4.60 20.32
C TYR A 610 0.67 -3.43 20.16
N HIS A 611 0.18 -2.21 19.97
CA HIS A 611 1.01 -1.00 19.78
C HIS A 611 1.11 -0.16 21.07
N THR A 612 0.46 -0.55 22.16
CA THR A 612 0.48 0.24 23.42
C THR A 612 1.72 0.00 24.27
N GLY A 613 2.58 -0.93 23.91
CA GLY A 613 3.81 -1.27 24.64
C GLY A 613 4.91 -0.19 24.58
N SER A 614 4.81 0.76 23.66
CA SER A 614 5.74 1.90 23.52
C SER A 614 5.00 3.20 23.25
N GLN A 615 5.64 4.32 23.60
CA GLN A 615 5.05 5.64 23.34
C GLN A 615 5.01 5.93 21.83
N GLU A 616 6.02 5.50 21.10
CA GLU A 616 6.08 5.62 19.63
C GLU A 616 4.91 4.88 18.97
N GLY A 617 4.57 3.68 19.45
CA GLY A 617 3.41 2.92 18.98
C GLY A 617 2.09 3.63 19.26
N VAL A 618 1.93 4.21 20.46
CA VAL A 618 0.75 5.02 20.80
C VAL A 618 0.64 6.26 19.91
N ASP A 619 1.76 6.96 19.64
CA ASP A 619 1.77 8.13 18.77
C ASP A 619 1.49 7.75 17.31
N GLU A 620 1.90 6.56 16.84
CA GLU A 620 1.53 6.05 15.51
C GLU A 620 0.02 5.74 15.41
N GLU A 621 -0.55 5.08 16.40
CA GLU A 621 -2.00 4.82 16.46
C GLU A 621 -2.82 6.12 16.53
N ARG A 622 -2.27 7.17 17.19
CA ARG A 622 -2.85 8.53 17.17
C ARG A 622 -2.84 9.11 15.76
N ARG A 623 -1.73 8.99 15.02
CA ARG A 623 -1.63 9.39 13.62
C ARG A 623 -2.59 8.59 12.74
N LEU A 624 -2.78 7.31 13.05
CA LEU A 624 -3.73 6.47 12.32
C LEU A 624 -5.16 6.98 12.46
N LEU A 625 -5.60 7.30 13.69
CA LEU A 625 -6.92 7.89 13.91
C LEU A 625 -7.03 9.29 13.27
N TYR A 626 -5.97 10.11 13.33
CA TYR A 626 -5.91 11.39 12.62
C TYR A 626 -6.08 11.21 11.10
N VAL A 627 -5.42 10.23 10.51
CA VAL A 627 -5.60 9.90 9.08
C VAL A 627 -7.06 9.54 8.81
N ALA A 628 -7.71 8.69 9.63
CA ALA A 628 -9.11 8.34 9.47
C ALA A 628 -10.02 9.58 9.50
N MET A 629 -9.84 10.46 10.49
CA MET A 629 -10.64 11.67 10.64
C MET A 629 -10.46 12.63 9.45
N THR A 630 -9.24 12.81 8.97
CA THR A 630 -8.93 13.71 7.84
C THR A 630 -9.29 13.15 6.47
N ARG A 631 -9.95 11.98 6.39
CA ARG A 631 -10.56 11.49 5.14
C ARG A 631 -11.92 12.13 4.90
N ALA A 632 -12.55 12.68 5.93
CA ALA A 632 -13.84 13.34 5.83
C ALA A 632 -13.72 14.74 5.20
N ARG A 633 -14.61 15.01 4.23
CA ARG A 633 -14.76 16.33 3.62
C ARG A 633 -15.78 17.19 4.39
N ASP A 634 -16.96 16.63 4.61
CA ASP A 634 -18.11 17.36 5.17
C ASP A 634 -18.55 16.81 6.52
N THR A 635 -18.60 15.48 6.66
CA THR A 635 -19.19 14.85 7.84
C THR A 635 -18.30 13.76 8.38
N LEU A 636 -18.09 13.76 9.70
CA LEU A 636 -17.31 12.77 10.42
C LEU A 636 -18.09 12.25 11.63
N HIS A 637 -18.22 10.93 11.71
CA HIS A 637 -18.75 10.21 12.86
C HIS A 637 -17.71 9.25 13.41
N LEU A 638 -17.42 9.35 14.71
CA LEU A 638 -16.61 8.41 15.46
C LEU A 638 -17.58 7.56 16.29
N ILE A 639 -17.58 6.24 16.14
CA ILE A 639 -18.52 5.35 16.81
C ILE A 639 -17.82 4.52 17.86
N GLU A 640 -18.30 4.59 19.11
CA GLU A 640 -17.78 3.84 20.24
C GLU A 640 -18.85 2.89 20.80
N PRO A 641 -18.77 1.57 20.60
CA PRO A 641 -19.60 0.59 21.27
C PRO A 641 -19.17 0.47 22.76
N LEU A 642 -20.15 0.31 23.67
CA LEU A 642 -19.89 0.11 25.11
C LEU A 642 -19.45 -1.34 25.42
N ARG A 643 -19.74 -2.28 24.53
CA ARG A 643 -19.37 -3.69 24.66
C ARG A 643 -19.20 -4.34 23.28
N HIS A 644 -18.29 -5.31 23.21
CA HIS A 644 -18.06 -6.12 22.03
C HIS A 644 -18.58 -7.55 22.24
N ALA A 645 -19.19 -8.15 21.24
CA ALA A 645 -19.62 -9.54 21.26
C ALA A 645 -18.41 -10.49 21.24
N VAL A 646 -18.40 -11.52 22.09
CA VAL A 646 -17.34 -12.53 22.14
C VAL A 646 -17.68 -13.69 21.23
N VAL A 647 -17.00 -13.79 20.09
CA VAL A 647 -17.24 -14.85 19.07
C VAL A 647 -16.51 -16.16 19.41
N GLN A 648 -15.44 -16.15 20.21
CA GLN A 648 -14.51 -17.29 20.35
C GLN A 648 -14.47 -18.01 21.71
N GLN A 649 -15.27 -17.66 22.70
CA GLN A 649 -15.27 -18.35 24.00
C GLN A 649 -16.67 -18.75 24.52
N PRO A 650 -17.32 -19.77 23.93
CA PRO A 650 -18.60 -20.24 24.48
C PRO A 650 -18.49 -20.91 25.86
N LYS A 651 -17.28 -21.21 26.35
CA LYS A 651 -17.06 -21.96 27.59
C LYS A 651 -17.03 -21.12 28.88
N LEU A 652 -16.97 -19.81 28.82
CA LEU A 652 -16.85 -18.91 29.99
C LEU A 652 -18.09 -18.07 30.30
N GLY A 653 -19.20 -18.28 29.63
CA GLY A 653 -20.50 -17.70 29.99
C GLY A 653 -20.68 -16.20 29.76
N ALA A 654 -19.68 -15.44 29.34
CA ALA A 654 -19.81 -14.03 29.01
C ALA A 654 -20.04 -13.85 27.52
N ALA A 655 -21.25 -13.39 27.14
CA ALA A 655 -21.61 -13.09 25.75
C ALA A 655 -20.94 -11.79 25.21
N TYR A 656 -20.44 -10.93 26.11
CA TYR A 656 -19.90 -9.61 25.81
C TYR A 656 -18.71 -9.27 26.70
N VAL A 657 -17.77 -8.48 26.14
CA VAL A 657 -16.69 -7.81 26.89
C VAL A 657 -16.97 -6.31 26.87
N HIS A 658 -16.87 -5.65 28.02
CA HIS A 658 -17.00 -4.20 28.09
C HIS A 658 -15.82 -3.53 27.36
N ALA A 659 -16.15 -2.59 26.46
CA ALA A 659 -15.19 -1.77 25.79
C ALA A 659 -14.87 -0.52 26.60
N ALA A 660 -13.59 -0.17 26.73
CA ALA A 660 -13.19 1.10 27.30
C ALA A 660 -13.18 2.16 26.22
N ARG A 661 -13.60 3.39 26.58
CA ARG A 661 -13.47 4.54 25.67
C ARG A 661 -12.02 4.69 25.25
N SER A 662 -11.77 4.99 23.97
CA SER A 662 -10.43 5.28 23.48
C SER A 662 -9.74 6.36 24.32
N ARG A 663 -8.50 6.09 24.75
CA ARG A 663 -7.66 7.07 25.45
C ARG A 663 -7.35 8.32 24.62
N PHE A 664 -7.61 8.26 23.33
CA PHE A 664 -7.48 9.41 22.43
C PHE A 664 -8.66 10.39 22.54
N MET A 665 -9.78 9.99 23.18
CA MET A 665 -10.92 10.86 23.44
C MET A 665 -10.69 11.70 24.70
N THR A 666 -9.67 12.53 24.66
CA THR A 666 -9.29 13.45 25.74
C THR A 666 -10.24 14.65 25.82
N ARG A 667 -10.11 15.46 26.86
CA ARG A 667 -10.95 16.68 27.01
C ARG A 667 -10.83 17.64 25.84
N PRO A 668 -9.63 17.97 25.31
CA PRO A 668 -9.49 18.82 24.13
C PRO A 668 -10.22 18.26 22.90
N VAL A 669 -10.08 16.95 22.64
CA VAL A 669 -10.76 16.29 21.52
C VAL A 669 -12.28 16.29 21.71
N LEU A 670 -12.75 15.86 22.89
CA LEU A 670 -14.18 15.80 23.21
C LEU A 670 -14.88 17.16 23.16
N SER A 671 -14.15 18.25 23.40
CA SER A 671 -14.71 19.63 23.29
C SER A 671 -14.99 20.04 21.84
N ARG A 672 -14.45 19.33 20.86
CA ARG A 672 -14.65 19.56 19.42
C ARG A 672 -15.63 18.57 18.78
N LEU A 673 -16.27 17.72 19.60
CA LEU A 673 -17.19 16.70 19.14
C LEU A 673 -18.59 16.91 19.74
N ARG A 674 -19.60 16.76 18.91
CA ARG A 674 -20.99 16.62 19.36
C ARG A 674 -21.20 15.20 19.88
N ARG A 675 -21.70 15.03 21.10
CA ARG A 675 -21.98 13.71 21.66
C ARG A 675 -23.39 13.27 21.29
N ILE A 676 -23.47 12.04 20.74
CA ILE A 676 -24.72 11.34 20.48
C ILE A 676 -24.69 10.12 21.39
N GLY A 677 -25.51 10.12 22.43
CA GLY A 677 -25.63 9.00 23.36
C GLY A 677 -26.58 7.92 22.86
N PRO A 678 -26.64 6.76 23.51
CA PRO A 678 -27.72 5.80 23.28
C PRO A 678 -29.06 6.53 23.54
N PRO A 679 -30.12 6.20 22.80
CA PRO A 679 -31.43 6.75 23.09
C PRO A 679 -31.71 6.53 24.60
N PRO A 680 -32.33 7.51 25.29
CA PRO A 680 -32.64 7.33 26.71
C PRO A 680 -33.38 6.01 26.84
N ALA A 681 -32.89 5.13 27.72
CA ALA A 681 -33.58 3.89 28.04
C ALA A 681 -35.06 4.25 28.28
N PRO A 682 -36.02 3.59 27.65
CA PRO A 682 -37.43 3.87 27.86
C PRO A 682 -37.61 3.95 29.37
N ALA A 683 -38.08 5.10 29.88
CA ALA A 683 -38.26 5.33 31.30
C ALA A 683 -38.87 4.05 31.86
N ALA A 684 -38.20 3.41 32.80
CA ALA A 684 -38.70 2.19 33.42
C ALA A 684 -40.07 2.57 34.02
N GLY A 685 -41.08 2.41 33.19
CA GLY A 685 -42.45 2.51 33.58
C GLY A 685 -42.64 1.54 34.74
N GLY A 686 -43.12 2.03 35.85
CA GLY A 686 -43.18 1.45 37.17
C GLY A 686 -43.17 -0.08 37.20
N SER A 687 -42.35 -0.60 38.07
CA SER A 687 -42.21 -2.02 38.45
C SER A 687 -43.55 -2.77 38.30
N ALA A 688 -43.78 -3.32 37.10
CA ALA A 688 -44.74 -4.40 36.98
C ALA A 688 -44.07 -5.62 37.65
N ALA A 689 -44.63 -6.05 38.78
CA ALA A 689 -44.25 -7.30 39.39
C ALA A 689 -44.12 -8.40 38.33
N PRO A 690 -43.10 -9.27 38.43
CA PRO A 690 -42.90 -10.31 37.43
C PRO A 690 -44.21 -11.12 37.33
N ARG A 691 -44.89 -11.01 36.16
CA ARG A 691 -45.99 -11.86 35.86
C ARG A 691 -45.48 -13.28 35.85
N ALA A 692 -46.07 -14.12 36.73
CA ALA A 692 -45.86 -15.56 36.67
C ALA A 692 -46.10 -16.03 35.23
N PRO A 693 -45.26 -16.91 34.68
CA PRO A 693 -45.41 -17.40 33.32
C PRO A 693 -46.84 -17.99 33.17
N ALA A 694 -47.57 -17.56 32.11
CA ALA A 694 -48.92 -18.00 31.87
C ALA A 694 -49.06 -19.52 31.66
N VAL A 695 -47.94 -20.20 31.40
CA VAL A 695 -47.82 -21.67 31.30
C VAL A 695 -46.47 -22.07 31.94
N ASP A 696 -46.54 -22.86 33.02
CA ASP A 696 -45.34 -23.47 33.61
C ASP A 696 -44.98 -24.75 32.81
N VAL A 697 -44.16 -24.59 31.80
CA VAL A 697 -43.66 -25.66 30.94
C VAL A 697 -42.83 -26.67 31.77
N GLY A 698 -42.11 -26.17 32.78
CA GLY A 698 -41.30 -27.00 33.70
C GLY A 698 -42.16 -27.91 34.55
N ALA A 699 -43.32 -27.44 35.06
CA ALA A 699 -44.27 -28.28 35.75
C ALA A 699 -44.92 -29.30 34.85
N ARG A 700 -45.25 -28.92 33.59
CA ARG A 700 -45.77 -29.87 32.59
C ARG A 700 -44.77 -30.96 32.22
N ILE A 701 -43.51 -30.63 32.05
CA ILE A 701 -42.46 -31.64 31.75
C ILE A 701 -42.29 -32.57 32.95
N ARG A 702 -42.23 -32.03 34.21
CA ARG A 702 -42.13 -32.86 35.40
C ARG A 702 -43.32 -33.79 35.62
N ALA A 703 -44.49 -33.43 35.10
CA ALA A 703 -45.70 -34.28 35.14
C ALA A 703 -45.73 -35.37 34.05
N MET A 704 -44.81 -35.39 33.10
CA MET A 704 -44.71 -36.39 32.04
C MET A 704 -43.73 -37.53 32.41
N PHE A 705 -42.95 -37.36 33.48
CA PHE A 705 -42.04 -38.35 34.01
C PHE A 705 -42.30 -38.60 35.52
#